data_7ab65bb7e287ebae3c3e9495f782c2c6
#
_entry.id   7ab65bb7e287ebae3c3e9495f782c2c6
#
_cell.length_a   1.000
_cell.length_b   1.000
_cell.length_c   1.000
_cell.angle_alpha   90.00
_cell.angle_beta   90.00
_cell.angle_gamma   90.00
#
_symmetry.space_group_name_H-M   'P 1'
#
loop_
_entity.id
_entity.type
_entity.pdbx_description
1 polymer ?
#
loop_
_entity_poly.entity_id
_entity_poly.type
_entity_poly.pdbx_seq_one_letter_code
_entity_poly.pdbx_strand_id
1 'polypeptide(L)'
;MLARLTGEDWKRTLRFSDRAQLTLPLALRYRPCLPEEVRTRTDRNLAGNAERWQRVQSAYREVATPFERAGIEAAVLKGFSHCPGFVDNPRWRPQYDIDLLLPKDQLLRARDIAGSIGYQPLRVSNGRVDHLPTMIRKTGWQWRGDLFDPEIPVALELHFRLWDQRTEQFEAVGLDQFWERRERRQLEGLSFTAFHPVDAVAYASLHLLRHLLRGDMKPFHVYELASLLHRTADCESFWSTWLEWHDPSLRQLEAICFSLAHRWFDCRLPPAGVEEIEMLPSEINRWLELCAFSPLMHLVRPNKDELWLHWSLLDSRRARWSMLHRRLLPPVPQGPVDAVHIPDSEITWRIEIRRRWRYARYAASRLVHHVATLPGVAIGAAQWFAGLGSQYWTFFITAAFFNFGLFIFFFLYNLYLLQLGFRENFLGLVTGVMTAGSLTGCLPAAAAARRFGTKPTLFAAFIAIASISALRATVLFAPGLVALAFLSGFVASTWGVVISPAVAQLTTERNRSLGFSLIMSSGVGIGVLGGLVGGHLPGKFSSLLSSNVDGYRASLLFGCAMALLALLPLSRLKIDASPVSGPVFRRPSPLLLRFFAAMVVWNLGTGAFNPFFSAFFVHLSFSTVRIGALFSSVHLAQALAMLAAPIAMNRLGLARGISTMQFLTALSLAGLAIWTESAVASFAYCSYVVFQYMSEPGVFALLMNSVPVAQRAGVSALNMMVIAAANATAAALTGVLIKRFGYPPVLIGASLICAIAALLFRRLRAERIAPSAS
;
A
#
# COMPACT_ATOMS: atom_id res chain seq x y z
N MET A 1 33.68 -2.34 5.37
CA MET A 1 32.44 -1.74 5.90
C MET A 1 32.35 -1.91 7.42
N LEU A 2 32.42 -3.14 7.96
CA LEU A 2 32.29 -3.41 9.41
C LEU A 2 33.29 -2.65 10.28
N ALA A 3 34.55 -2.49 9.84
CA ALA A 3 35.59 -1.76 10.57
C ALA A 3 35.34 -0.23 10.70
N ARG A 4 34.34 0.32 10.00
CA ARG A 4 33.99 1.74 10.05
C ARG A 4 32.78 2.04 10.94
N LEU A 5 32.19 1.02 11.55
CA LEU A 5 31.02 1.20 12.44
C LEU A 5 31.46 1.79 13.77
N THR A 6 30.70 2.78 14.25
CA THR A 6 30.87 3.36 15.59
C THR A 6 30.37 2.41 16.67
N GLY A 7 30.69 2.67 17.94
CA GLY A 7 30.18 1.88 19.05
C GLY A 7 28.63 1.88 19.14
N GLU A 8 27.98 2.98 18.77
CA GLU A 8 26.51 3.04 18.73
C GLU A 8 25.93 2.23 17.56
N ASP A 9 26.59 2.24 16.40
CA ASP A 9 26.21 1.41 15.25
C ASP A 9 26.35 -0.09 15.59
N TRP A 10 27.39 -0.47 16.31
CA TRP A 10 27.56 -1.85 16.79
C TRP A 10 26.46 -2.26 17.77
N LYS A 11 26.06 -1.40 18.69
CA LYS A 11 24.92 -1.67 19.60
C LYS A 11 23.63 -1.92 18.82
N ARG A 12 23.36 -1.13 17.77
CA ARG A 12 22.19 -1.30 16.88
C ARG A 12 22.30 -2.59 16.06
N THR A 13 23.46 -2.86 15.50
CA THR A 13 23.75 -4.08 14.73
C THR A 13 23.56 -5.34 15.55
N LEU A 14 24.10 -5.37 16.77
CA LEU A 14 23.95 -6.52 17.67
C LEU A 14 22.49 -6.72 18.11
N ARG A 15 21.77 -5.64 18.42
CA ARG A 15 20.33 -5.70 18.72
C ARG A 15 19.51 -6.30 17.56
N PHE A 16 19.83 -5.89 16.34
CA PHE A 16 19.22 -6.46 15.14
C PHE A 16 19.60 -7.93 14.97
N SER A 17 20.88 -8.25 15.07
CA SER A 17 21.39 -9.64 14.91
C SER A 17 20.81 -10.59 15.95
N ASP A 18 20.64 -10.15 17.21
CA ASP A 18 19.98 -10.94 18.26
C ASP A 18 18.52 -11.25 17.89
N ARG A 19 17.76 -10.23 17.49
CA ARG A 19 16.36 -10.38 17.06
C ARG A 19 16.21 -11.26 15.82
N ALA A 20 17.17 -11.15 14.90
CA ALA A 20 17.26 -11.92 13.67
C ALA A 20 17.79 -13.34 13.89
N GLN A 21 18.34 -13.65 15.08
CA GLN A 21 19.09 -14.84 15.43
C GLN A 21 20.35 -15.05 14.57
N LEU A 22 20.92 -13.96 14.05
CA LEU A 22 22.11 -13.95 13.19
C LEU A 22 23.40 -13.61 13.95
N THR A 23 23.38 -13.50 15.28
CA THR A 23 24.57 -13.14 16.09
C THR A 23 25.65 -14.20 16.00
N LEU A 24 25.32 -15.50 16.03
CA LEU A 24 26.30 -16.56 15.90
C LEU A 24 26.90 -16.64 14.48
N PRO A 25 26.13 -16.60 13.38
CA PRO A 25 26.66 -16.47 12.02
C PRO A 25 27.57 -15.24 11.84
N LEU A 26 27.19 -14.09 12.39
CA LEU A 26 28.00 -12.88 12.36
C LEU A 26 29.34 -13.10 13.05
N ALA A 27 29.32 -13.69 14.26
CA ALA A 27 30.51 -13.99 15.04
C ALA A 27 31.46 -14.92 14.29
N LEU A 28 30.95 -16.00 13.71
CA LEU A 28 31.74 -17.01 13.03
C LEU A 28 32.37 -16.49 11.74
N ARG A 29 31.57 -15.82 10.91
CA ARG A 29 32.00 -15.39 9.57
C ARG A 29 32.91 -14.18 9.59
N TYR A 30 32.72 -13.26 10.54
CA TYR A 30 33.39 -11.96 10.54
C TYR A 30 34.26 -11.72 11.78
N ARG A 31 34.58 -12.73 12.58
CA ARG A 31 35.35 -12.64 13.82
C ARG A 31 36.60 -11.77 13.72
N PRO A 32 37.45 -11.90 12.65
CA PRO A 32 38.68 -11.06 12.51
C PRO A 32 38.37 -9.56 12.34
N CYS A 33 37.17 -9.20 11.87
CA CYS A 33 36.77 -7.83 11.62
C CYS A 33 35.98 -7.19 12.78
N LEU A 34 35.72 -7.95 13.86
CA LEU A 34 34.93 -7.47 14.98
C LEU A 34 35.81 -6.70 15.97
N PRO A 35 35.36 -5.53 16.51
CA PRO A 35 36.01 -4.87 17.64
C PRO A 35 36.08 -5.79 18.86
N GLU A 36 37.03 -5.54 19.75
CA GLU A 36 37.29 -6.39 20.92
C GLU A 36 36.07 -6.58 21.83
N GLU A 37 35.35 -5.52 22.14
CA GLU A 37 34.12 -5.59 22.94
C GLU A 37 33.03 -6.45 22.28
N VAL A 38 32.86 -6.30 20.97
CA VAL A 38 31.88 -7.08 20.19
C VAL A 38 32.32 -8.55 20.15
N ARG A 39 33.60 -8.81 19.95
CA ARG A 39 34.19 -10.15 19.94
C ARG A 39 33.99 -10.85 21.28
N THR A 40 34.33 -10.19 22.37
CA THR A 40 34.14 -10.72 23.73
C THR A 40 32.70 -11.10 24.01
N ARG A 41 31.73 -10.25 23.58
CA ARG A 41 30.30 -10.56 23.73
C ARG A 41 29.91 -11.77 22.86
N THR A 42 30.30 -11.79 21.59
CA THR A 42 29.91 -12.86 20.67
C THR A 42 30.58 -14.19 21.01
N ASP A 43 31.82 -14.18 21.53
CA ASP A 43 32.48 -15.39 22.02
C ASP A 43 31.77 -15.97 23.26
N ARG A 44 31.25 -15.12 24.15
CA ARG A 44 30.38 -15.54 25.24
C ARG A 44 29.07 -16.18 24.74
N ASN A 45 28.45 -15.60 23.72
CA ASN A 45 27.23 -16.16 23.12
C ASN A 45 27.49 -17.52 22.46
N LEU A 46 28.64 -17.69 21.80
CA LEU A 46 29.07 -18.98 21.24
C LEU A 46 29.28 -20.04 22.33
N ALA A 47 29.93 -19.66 23.44
CA ALA A 47 30.14 -20.56 24.57
C ALA A 47 28.82 -20.95 25.23
N GLY A 48 27.93 -20.00 25.50
CA GLY A 48 26.59 -20.28 26.03
C GLY A 48 25.75 -21.18 25.12
N ASN A 49 25.81 -20.96 23.80
CA ASN A 49 25.12 -21.83 22.86
C ASN A 49 25.73 -23.24 22.76
N ALA A 50 27.04 -23.39 22.93
CA ALA A 50 27.70 -24.69 23.02
C ALA A 50 27.25 -25.47 24.27
N GLU A 51 27.15 -24.81 25.43
CA GLU A 51 26.57 -25.41 26.65
C GLU A 51 25.10 -25.79 26.44
N ARG A 52 24.34 -24.92 25.78
CA ARG A 52 22.95 -25.18 25.44
C ARG A 52 22.80 -26.44 24.56
N TRP A 53 23.69 -26.64 23.60
CA TRP A 53 23.69 -27.85 22.77
C TRP A 53 23.79 -29.11 23.62
N GLN A 54 24.64 -29.15 24.68
CA GLN A 54 24.71 -30.28 25.59
C GLN A 54 23.37 -30.56 26.30
N ARG A 55 22.66 -29.51 26.69
CA ARG A 55 21.32 -29.62 27.31
C ARG A 55 20.28 -30.11 26.31
N VAL A 56 20.32 -29.68 25.06
CA VAL A 56 19.45 -30.21 23.98
C VAL A 56 19.71 -31.70 23.77
N GLN A 57 20.98 -32.10 23.73
CA GLN A 57 21.34 -33.55 23.63
C GLN A 57 20.80 -34.36 24.81
N SER A 58 20.94 -33.87 26.03
CA SER A 58 20.42 -34.54 27.23
C SER A 58 18.90 -34.61 27.17
N ALA A 59 18.21 -33.52 26.88
CA ALA A 59 16.77 -33.49 26.80
C ALA A 59 16.22 -34.41 25.69
N TYR A 60 16.90 -34.49 24.53
CA TYR A 60 16.52 -35.42 23.47
C TYR A 60 16.66 -36.89 23.93
N ARG A 61 17.80 -37.26 24.51
CA ARG A 61 18.01 -38.64 25.03
C ARG A 61 16.96 -39.04 26.07
N GLU A 62 16.62 -38.13 26.97
CA GLU A 62 15.62 -38.33 28.00
C GLU A 62 14.22 -38.56 27.43
N VAL A 63 13.88 -37.97 26.28
CA VAL A 63 12.60 -38.21 25.59
C VAL A 63 12.66 -39.42 24.67
N ALA A 64 13.73 -39.54 23.87
CA ALA A 64 13.86 -40.58 22.87
C ALA A 64 13.94 -41.99 23.49
N THR A 65 14.69 -42.16 24.59
CA THR A 65 14.84 -43.50 25.25
C THR A 65 13.53 -44.10 25.73
N PRO A 66 12.63 -43.38 26.45
CA PRO A 66 11.30 -43.89 26.79
C PRO A 66 10.40 -44.14 25.58
N PHE A 67 10.50 -43.31 24.54
CA PHE A 67 9.74 -43.48 23.30
C PHE A 67 10.13 -44.80 22.60
N GLU A 68 11.44 -45.00 22.41
CA GLU A 68 11.96 -46.25 21.82
C GLU A 68 11.54 -47.49 22.59
N ARG A 69 11.63 -47.48 23.94
CA ARG A 69 11.15 -48.56 24.81
C ARG A 69 9.65 -48.84 24.68
N ALA A 70 8.89 -47.81 24.39
CA ALA A 70 7.45 -47.90 24.18
C ALA A 70 7.06 -48.23 22.74
N GLY A 71 8.02 -48.40 21.82
CA GLY A 71 7.77 -48.64 20.42
C GLY A 71 7.15 -47.42 19.70
N ILE A 72 7.40 -46.23 20.20
CA ILE A 72 6.93 -44.99 19.57
C ILE A 72 7.97 -44.55 18.54
N GLU A 73 7.54 -44.40 17.30
CA GLU A 73 8.36 -43.84 16.22
C GLU A 73 8.25 -42.31 16.16
N ALA A 74 9.37 -41.63 16.15
CA ALA A 74 9.42 -40.18 16.06
C ALA A 74 10.52 -39.72 15.11
N ALA A 75 10.25 -38.71 14.29
CA ALA A 75 11.21 -38.08 13.43
C ALA A 75 11.48 -36.63 13.88
N VAL A 76 12.76 -36.26 13.95
CA VAL A 76 13.17 -34.88 14.30
C VAL A 76 13.00 -33.98 13.07
N LEU A 77 12.20 -32.92 13.20
CA LEU A 77 11.82 -32.09 12.07
C LEU A 77 12.84 -31.00 11.73
N LYS A 78 13.43 -30.39 12.74
CA LYS A 78 14.36 -29.25 12.61
C LYS A 78 15.39 -29.29 13.76
N GLY A 79 16.13 -28.21 13.95
CA GLY A 79 17.12 -28.13 15.02
C GLY A 79 18.41 -28.86 14.63
N PHE A 80 18.89 -29.74 15.46
CA PHE A 80 20.13 -30.49 15.22
C PHE A 80 20.04 -31.44 14.01
N SER A 81 18.84 -31.80 13.54
CA SER A 81 18.69 -32.57 12.30
C SER A 81 19.12 -31.80 11.06
N HIS A 82 19.26 -30.49 11.14
CA HIS A 82 19.81 -29.64 10.08
C HIS A 82 21.34 -29.73 9.94
N CYS A 83 22.04 -30.44 10.85
CA CYS A 83 23.48 -30.68 10.74
C CYS A 83 23.76 -32.02 10.04
N PRO A 84 24.80 -32.05 9.13
CA PRO A 84 25.65 -30.94 8.69
C PRO A 84 25.09 -30.15 7.48
N GLY A 85 23.93 -30.47 6.94
CA GLY A 85 23.44 -29.95 5.68
C GLY A 85 23.22 -28.42 5.67
N PHE A 86 22.40 -27.91 6.57
CA PHE A 86 22.06 -26.47 6.66
C PHE A 86 23.08 -25.69 7.50
N VAL A 87 23.64 -26.31 8.55
CA VAL A 87 24.64 -25.73 9.43
C VAL A 87 25.71 -26.78 9.71
N ASP A 88 26.99 -26.38 9.67
CA ASP A 88 28.12 -27.33 9.84
C ASP A 88 28.20 -27.95 11.23
N ASN A 89 27.84 -27.19 12.25
CA ASN A 89 27.99 -27.59 13.64
C ASN A 89 26.74 -27.20 14.45
N PRO A 90 26.13 -28.10 15.21
CA PRO A 90 24.93 -27.81 15.99
C PRO A 90 25.16 -26.73 17.06
N ARG A 91 26.42 -26.50 17.52
CA ARG A 91 26.76 -25.42 18.45
C ARG A 91 26.62 -24.03 17.84
N TRP A 92 26.52 -23.91 16.51
CA TRP A 92 26.37 -22.64 15.80
C TRP A 92 24.93 -22.27 15.51
N ARG A 93 24.03 -23.16 15.89
CA ARG A 93 22.59 -23.00 15.71
C ARG A 93 21.89 -22.74 17.03
N PRO A 94 21.21 -21.58 17.22
CA PRO A 94 20.31 -21.41 18.37
C PRO A 94 19.15 -22.42 18.30
N GLN A 95 18.94 -23.16 19.37
CA GLN A 95 17.82 -24.12 19.45
C GLN A 95 17.15 -24.04 20.82
N TYR A 96 15.83 -23.89 20.84
CA TYR A 96 15.03 -23.72 22.07
C TYR A 96 14.01 -24.83 22.26
N ASP A 97 13.75 -25.64 21.24
CA ASP A 97 12.73 -26.65 21.17
C ASP A 97 13.26 -27.93 20.50
N ILE A 98 12.59 -29.02 20.77
CA ILE A 98 12.74 -30.32 20.09
C ILE A 98 11.40 -30.60 19.43
N ASP A 99 11.39 -30.60 18.10
CA ASP A 99 10.20 -30.85 17.30
C ASP A 99 10.22 -32.30 16.81
N LEU A 100 9.24 -33.06 17.22
CA LEU A 100 9.09 -34.46 16.86
C LEU A 100 7.81 -34.67 16.08
N LEU A 101 7.91 -35.24 14.88
CA LEU A 101 6.76 -35.75 14.13
C LEU A 101 6.46 -37.17 14.56
N LEU A 102 5.19 -37.44 14.85
CA LEU A 102 4.72 -38.74 15.26
C LEU A 102 3.46 -39.16 14.47
N PRO A 103 3.22 -40.45 14.29
CA PRO A 103 1.93 -40.98 13.86
C PRO A 103 0.82 -40.51 14.79
N LYS A 104 -0.36 -40.19 14.22
CA LYS A 104 -1.50 -39.67 15.00
C LYS A 104 -2.00 -40.60 16.10
N ASP A 105 -1.94 -41.89 15.85
CA ASP A 105 -2.36 -42.94 16.79
C ASP A 105 -1.41 -43.07 17.99
N GLN A 106 -0.14 -42.69 17.85
CA GLN A 106 0.87 -42.75 18.91
C GLN A 106 0.98 -41.45 19.72
N LEU A 107 0.36 -40.36 19.25
CA LEU A 107 0.56 -39.01 19.76
C LEU A 107 0.17 -38.82 21.22
N LEU A 108 -0.99 -39.36 21.66
CA LEU A 108 -1.45 -39.26 23.05
C LEU A 108 -0.58 -40.09 23.99
N ARG A 109 -0.16 -41.25 23.55
CA ARG A 109 0.77 -42.09 24.31
C ARG A 109 2.13 -41.44 24.49
N ALA A 110 2.65 -40.81 23.44
CA ALA A 110 3.90 -40.02 23.49
C ALA A 110 3.79 -38.85 24.48
N ARG A 111 2.65 -38.14 24.47
CA ARG A 111 2.37 -37.07 25.44
C ARG A 111 2.39 -37.57 26.87
N ASP A 112 1.75 -38.68 27.14
CA ASP A 112 1.62 -39.26 28.51
C ASP A 112 2.98 -39.74 29.01
N ILE A 113 3.81 -40.35 28.14
CA ILE A 113 5.20 -40.69 28.46
C ILE A 113 6.05 -39.44 28.71
N ALA A 114 5.95 -38.40 27.89
CA ALA A 114 6.64 -37.14 28.14
C ALA A 114 6.19 -36.53 29.49
N GLY A 115 4.91 -36.67 29.85
CA GLY A 115 4.37 -36.25 31.13
C GLY A 115 4.99 -37.01 32.32
N SER A 116 5.20 -38.32 32.18
CA SER A 116 5.79 -39.16 33.26
C SER A 116 7.26 -38.79 33.55
N ILE A 117 7.98 -38.19 32.58
CA ILE A 117 9.35 -37.72 32.77
C ILE A 117 9.43 -36.21 33.11
N GLY A 118 8.28 -35.60 33.48
CA GLY A 118 8.20 -34.26 34.02
C GLY A 118 7.90 -33.12 33.01
N TYR A 119 7.61 -33.44 31.75
CA TYR A 119 7.12 -32.44 30.80
C TYR A 119 5.64 -32.15 31.02
N GLN A 120 5.29 -30.89 31.09
CA GLN A 120 3.91 -30.45 31.31
C GLN A 120 3.46 -29.54 30.13
N PRO A 121 2.24 -29.70 29.63
CA PRO A 121 1.76 -28.87 28.55
C PRO A 121 1.62 -27.41 29.02
N LEU A 122 2.16 -26.51 28.24
CA LEU A 122 1.84 -25.08 28.39
C LEU A 122 0.35 -24.91 28.10
N ARG A 123 -0.34 -24.09 28.90
CA ARG A 123 -1.75 -23.79 28.66
C ARG A 123 -1.84 -23.06 27.32
N VAL A 124 -2.31 -23.74 26.31
CA VAL A 124 -2.41 -23.22 24.96
C VAL A 124 -3.80 -22.67 24.74
N SER A 125 -3.78 -21.52 24.16
CA SER A 125 -4.89 -21.00 23.40
C SER A 125 -5.16 -21.90 22.18
N ASN A 126 -6.42 -22.34 22.00
CA ASN A 126 -6.92 -23.30 21.01
C ASN A 126 -6.70 -22.93 19.52
N GLY A 127 -5.49 -22.66 19.08
CA GLY A 127 -5.25 -22.12 17.73
C GLY A 127 -4.26 -22.86 16.85
N ARG A 128 -3.44 -23.76 17.40
CA ARG A 128 -2.48 -24.53 16.60
C ARG A 128 -3.01 -25.93 16.32
N VAL A 129 -3.00 -26.32 15.06
CA VAL A 129 -3.61 -27.58 14.60
C VAL A 129 -2.57 -28.54 14.03
N ASP A 130 -1.28 -28.20 14.07
CA ASP A 130 -0.16 -29.00 13.56
C ASP A 130 0.57 -29.83 14.65
N HIS A 131 0.53 -29.38 15.90
CA HIS A 131 1.15 -30.07 17.03
C HIS A 131 0.29 -29.98 18.30
N LEU A 132 0.55 -30.87 19.27
CA LEU A 132 0.00 -30.74 20.61
C LEU A 132 0.53 -29.48 21.32
N PRO A 133 -0.10 -29.04 22.43
CA PRO A 133 0.43 -28.01 23.27
C PRO A 133 1.91 -28.20 23.55
N THR A 134 2.74 -27.19 23.28
CA THR A 134 4.16 -27.22 23.62
C THR A 134 4.35 -27.64 25.07
N MET A 135 5.22 -28.58 25.32
CA MET A 135 5.49 -29.13 26.66
C MET A 135 6.83 -28.61 27.16
N ILE A 136 6.92 -28.34 28.47
CA ILE A 136 8.13 -27.80 29.10
C ILE A 136 8.30 -28.41 30.51
N ARG A 137 9.54 -28.52 30.97
CA ARG A 137 9.83 -28.88 32.36
C ARG A 137 9.82 -27.66 33.26
N LYS A 138 9.26 -27.75 34.42
CA LYS A 138 9.30 -26.72 35.47
C LYS A 138 10.70 -26.67 36.08
N THR A 139 11.53 -25.70 35.67
CA THR A 139 12.91 -25.57 36.17
C THR A 139 13.09 -24.39 37.13
N GLY A 140 12.06 -23.56 37.35
CA GLY A 140 12.17 -22.33 38.11
C GLY A 140 12.90 -21.21 37.38
N TRP A 141 13.36 -21.43 36.13
CA TRP A 141 14.03 -20.42 35.31
C TRP A 141 13.10 -19.24 35.00
N GLN A 142 13.64 -18.04 35.03
CA GLN A 142 12.95 -16.81 34.63
C GLN A 142 13.72 -16.10 33.53
N TRP A 143 13.00 -15.47 32.60
CA TRP A 143 13.61 -14.73 31.52
C TRP A 143 14.51 -13.57 32.02
N ARG A 144 15.80 -13.60 31.64
CA ARG A 144 16.85 -12.65 32.04
C ARG A 144 17.22 -11.66 30.93
N GLY A 145 16.54 -11.68 29.79
CA GLY A 145 16.82 -10.78 28.65
C GLY A 145 17.92 -11.26 27.71
N ASP A 146 18.51 -12.44 27.96
CA ASP A 146 19.55 -13.05 27.13
C ASP A 146 19.00 -14.24 26.34
N LEU A 147 19.06 -14.15 25.02
CA LEU A 147 18.65 -15.21 24.10
C LEU A 147 19.64 -16.40 24.08
N PHE A 148 20.86 -16.20 24.54
CA PHE A 148 21.91 -17.22 24.58
C PHE A 148 22.13 -17.81 25.97
N ASP A 149 21.23 -17.50 26.93
CA ASP A 149 21.24 -18.12 28.27
C ASP A 149 21.10 -19.63 28.13
N PRO A 150 22.10 -20.43 28.50
CA PRO A 150 22.06 -21.88 28.36
C PRO A 150 20.99 -22.52 29.26
N GLU A 151 20.51 -21.83 30.29
CA GLU A 151 19.52 -22.34 31.24
C GLU A 151 18.08 -22.21 30.73
N ILE A 152 17.82 -21.57 29.60
CA ILE A 152 16.47 -21.54 28.99
C ILE A 152 15.96 -22.98 28.86
N PRO A 153 14.81 -23.36 29.44
CA PRO A 153 14.27 -24.72 29.34
C PRO A 153 14.09 -25.14 27.89
N VAL A 154 14.45 -26.38 27.56
CA VAL A 154 14.23 -26.95 26.23
C VAL A 154 12.76 -27.38 26.16
N ALA A 155 12.03 -26.81 25.20
CA ALA A 155 10.64 -27.17 24.95
C ALA A 155 10.55 -28.42 24.09
N LEU A 156 9.44 -29.19 24.23
CA LEU A 156 9.10 -30.33 23.42
C LEU A 156 7.80 -30.07 22.67
N GLU A 157 7.84 -30.20 21.34
CA GLU A 157 6.68 -30.06 20.46
C GLU A 157 6.40 -31.38 19.74
N LEU A 158 5.22 -31.97 19.98
CA LEU A 158 4.78 -33.21 19.38
C LEU A 158 3.87 -32.90 18.21
N HIS A 159 4.43 -32.98 17.00
CA HIS A 159 3.76 -32.72 15.75
C HIS A 159 3.07 -33.96 15.20
N PHE A 160 1.92 -33.75 14.55
CA PHE A 160 1.16 -34.79 13.84
C PHE A 160 0.81 -34.37 12.40
N ARG A 161 1.26 -33.18 12.00
CA ARG A 161 1.15 -32.63 10.65
C ARG A 161 2.32 -31.73 10.36
N LEU A 162 2.70 -31.66 9.08
CA LEU A 162 3.77 -30.77 8.60
C LEU A 162 3.23 -29.40 8.15
N TRP A 163 1.96 -29.37 7.74
CA TRP A 163 1.30 -28.16 7.24
C TRP A 163 -0.12 -28.01 7.80
N ASP A 164 -0.51 -26.79 8.16
CA ASP A 164 -1.86 -26.50 8.67
C ASP A 164 -2.69 -25.75 7.60
N GLN A 165 -3.32 -26.53 6.70
CA GLN A 165 -4.22 -26.03 5.66
C GLN A 165 -5.36 -25.14 6.21
N ARG A 166 -5.84 -25.40 7.44
CA ARG A 166 -6.94 -24.61 8.03
C ARG A 166 -6.49 -23.19 8.37
N THR A 167 -5.26 -23.02 8.82
CA THR A 167 -4.70 -21.71 9.15
C THR A 167 -4.23 -20.99 7.90
N GLU A 168 -3.49 -21.66 7.04
CA GLU A 168 -2.90 -21.03 5.85
C GLU A 168 -3.90 -20.91 4.68
N GLN A 169 -5.01 -21.64 4.71
CA GLN A 169 -6.11 -21.65 3.72
C GLN A 169 -5.71 -22.19 2.34
N PHE A 170 -4.58 -22.87 2.22
CA PHE A 170 -4.15 -23.64 1.05
C PHE A 170 -3.39 -24.90 1.50
N GLU A 171 -3.24 -25.86 0.61
CA GLU A 171 -2.61 -27.15 0.86
C GLU A 171 -1.18 -27.16 0.32
N ALA A 172 -0.28 -27.85 1.02
CA ALA A 172 1.01 -28.28 0.51
C ALA A 172 0.93 -29.78 0.21
N VAL A 173 1.05 -30.13 -1.06
CA VAL A 173 0.82 -31.49 -1.58
C VAL A 173 2.09 -32.33 -1.45
N GLY A 174 1.94 -33.65 -1.28
CA GLY A 174 3.04 -34.63 -1.31
C GLY A 174 3.78 -34.82 0.02
N LEU A 175 3.36 -34.20 1.12
CA LEU A 175 4.03 -34.26 2.41
C LEU A 175 3.89 -35.61 3.13
N ASP A 176 2.90 -36.41 2.78
CA ASP A 176 2.67 -37.72 3.43
C ASP A 176 3.82 -38.71 3.14
N GLN A 177 4.47 -38.56 1.98
CA GLN A 177 5.60 -39.40 1.59
C GLN A 177 6.87 -39.13 2.40
N PHE A 178 6.99 -37.98 3.07
CA PHE A 178 8.17 -37.60 3.87
C PHE A 178 8.37 -38.57 5.04
N TRP A 179 7.28 -39.11 5.59
CA TRP A 179 7.35 -40.10 6.65
C TRP A 179 7.99 -41.43 6.19
N GLU A 180 7.69 -41.89 4.99
CA GLU A 180 8.20 -43.12 4.42
C GLU A 180 9.69 -43.04 4.04
N ARG A 181 10.14 -41.86 3.60
CA ARG A 181 11.52 -41.59 3.18
C ARG A 181 12.45 -41.16 4.30
N ARG A 182 11.99 -41.17 5.58
CA ARG A 182 12.80 -40.81 6.73
C ARG A 182 13.98 -41.77 6.90
N GLU A 183 15.10 -41.26 7.35
CA GLU A 183 16.34 -42.01 7.54
C GLU A 183 16.87 -41.92 8.98
N ARG A 184 17.60 -42.94 9.43
CA ARG A 184 18.30 -42.91 10.71
C ARG A 184 19.64 -42.21 10.54
N ARG A 185 19.89 -41.21 11.36
CA ARG A 185 21.11 -40.36 11.30
C ARG A 185 21.84 -40.39 12.64
N GLN A 186 23.15 -40.12 12.58
CA GLN A 186 23.98 -39.98 13.77
C GLN A 186 24.68 -38.60 13.79
N LEU A 187 24.71 -37.97 14.96
CA LEU A 187 25.37 -36.67 15.17
C LEU A 187 25.93 -36.62 16.60
N GLU A 188 27.26 -36.57 16.76
CA GLU A 188 27.94 -36.46 18.06
C GLU A 188 27.41 -37.43 19.13
N GLY A 189 27.24 -38.69 18.76
CA GLY A 189 26.75 -39.75 19.66
C GLY A 189 25.25 -39.70 19.94
N LEU A 190 24.46 -38.90 19.23
CA LEU A 190 23.01 -39.00 19.14
C LEU A 190 22.62 -39.85 17.94
N SER A 191 21.75 -40.82 18.12
CA SER A 191 21.06 -41.53 17.04
C SER A 191 19.61 -41.04 17.00
N PHE A 192 19.14 -40.62 15.82
CA PHE A 192 17.78 -40.12 15.65
C PHE A 192 17.30 -40.36 14.22
N THR A 193 15.98 -40.38 14.06
CA THR A 193 15.33 -40.43 12.75
C THR A 193 15.03 -39.00 12.30
N ALA A 194 15.30 -38.67 11.02
CA ALA A 194 15.01 -37.39 10.42
C ALA A 194 14.57 -37.58 8.96
N PHE A 195 14.07 -36.55 8.34
CA PHE A 195 13.75 -36.58 6.91
C PHE A 195 14.99 -36.77 6.06
N HIS A 196 14.80 -37.43 4.92
CA HIS A 196 15.80 -37.41 3.86
C HIS A 196 16.19 -35.96 3.52
N PRO A 197 17.47 -35.65 3.19
CA PRO A 197 17.92 -34.27 2.95
C PRO A 197 17.10 -33.49 1.93
N VAL A 198 16.56 -34.14 0.90
CA VAL A 198 15.67 -33.52 -0.10
C VAL A 198 14.36 -33.09 0.53
N ASP A 199 13.69 -33.96 1.32
CA ASP A 199 12.46 -33.61 2.02
C ASP A 199 12.69 -32.57 3.13
N ALA A 200 13.90 -32.57 3.73
CA ALA A 200 14.28 -31.58 4.73
C ALA A 200 14.33 -30.15 4.14
N VAL A 201 14.72 -30.00 2.87
CA VAL A 201 14.66 -28.69 2.16
C VAL A 201 13.23 -28.20 2.04
N ALA A 202 12.32 -29.07 1.62
CA ALA A 202 10.90 -28.71 1.50
C ALA A 202 10.31 -28.32 2.86
N TYR A 203 10.58 -29.11 3.90
CA TYR A 203 10.08 -28.80 5.24
C TYR A 203 10.67 -27.50 5.79
N ALA A 204 11.97 -27.24 5.59
CA ALA A 204 12.61 -25.98 5.98
C ALA A 204 11.99 -24.78 5.24
N SER A 205 11.72 -24.93 3.94
CA SER A 205 11.06 -23.91 3.11
C SER A 205 9.61 -23.68 3.58
N LEU A 206 8.84 -24.72 3.82
CA LEU A 206 7.47 -24.58 4.33
C LEU A 206 7.42 -23.97 5.74
N HIS A 207 8.36 -24.34 6.61
CA HIS A 207 8.50 -23.73 7.93
C HIS A 207 8.82 -22.24 7.83
N LEU A 208 9.76 -21.87 6.96
CA LEU A 208 10.10 -20.47 6.65
C LEU A 208 8.89 -19.73 6.10
N LEU A 209 8.21 -20.27 5.07
CA LEU A 209 7.05 -19.67 4.43
C LEU A 209 5.92 -19.45 5.45
N ARG A 210 5.62 -20.42 6.29
CA ARG A 210 4.62 -20.32 7.36
C ARG A 210 4.89 -19.14 8.29
N HIS A 211 6.13 -18.99 8.76
CA HIS A 211 6.53 -17.87 9.60
C HIS A 211 6.50 -16.53 8.85
N LEU A 212 6.90 -16.54 7.58
CA LEU A 212 6.78 -15.36 6.71
C LEU A 212 5.33 -14.91 6.58
N LEU A 213 4.41 -15.83 6.24
CA LEU A 213 2.98 -15.52 6.09
C LEU A 213 2.34 -15.06 7.40
N ARG A 214 2.84 -15.47 8.54
CA ARG A 214 2.35 -15.05 9.88
C ARG A 214 2.99 -13.76 10.39
N GLY A 215 4.04 -13.26 9.73
CA GLY A 215 4.76 -12.06 10.11
C GLY A 215 5.64 -12.20 11.36
N ASP A 216 6.07 -13.41 11.67
CA ASP A 216 6.92 -13.74 12.82
C ASP A 216 8.24 -14.45 12.42
N MET A 217 8.61 -14.35 11.15
CA MET A 217 9.77 -14.98 10.55
C MET A 217 11.08 -14.50 11.18
N LYS A 218 12.01 -15.44 11.39
CA LYS A 218 13.38 -15.17 11.82
C LYS A 218 14.32 -15.24 10.61
N PRO A 219 15.11 -14.20 10.34
CA PRO A 219 16.06 -14.20 9.23
C PRO A 219 17.08 -15.36 9.28
N PHE A 220 17.32 -15.93 10.46
CA PHE A 220 18.14 -17.11 10.60
C PHE A 220 17.62 -18.32 9.80
N HIS A 221 16.31 -18.50 9.67
CA HIS A 221 15.75 -19.60 8.86
C HIS A 221 16.08 -19.43 7.37
N VAL A 222 16.10 -18.17 6.88
CA VAL A 222 16.53 -17.87 5.51
C VAL A 222 18.03 -18.13 5.33
N TYR A 223 18.85 -17.80 6.36
CA TYR A 223 20.28 -18.07 6.36
C TYR A 223 20.59 -19.57 6.32
N GLU A 224 19.90 -20.39 7.11
CA GLU A 224 20.05 -21.86 7.07
C GLU A 224 19.73 -22.39 5.67
N LEU A 225 18.61 -21.99 5.08
CA LEU A 225 18.22 -22.38 3.73
C LEU A 225 19.26 -21.93 2.69
N ALA A 226 19.71 -20.67 2.75
CA ALA A 226 20.74 -20.12 1.86
C ALA A 226 22.05 -20.91 1.95
N SER A 227 22.45 -21.33 3.15
CA SER A 227 23.64 -22.13 3.38
C SER A 227 23.56 -23.51 2.70
N LEU A 228 22.42 -24.18 2.82
CA LEU A 228 22.21 -25.46 2.15
C LEU A 228 22.18 -25.31 0.63
N LEU A 229 21.40 -24.35 0.09
CA LEU A 229 21.32 -24.09 -1.35
C LEU A 229 22.70 -23.82 -1.96
N HIS A 230 23.50 -23.00 -1.26
CA HIS A 230 24.87 -22.67 -1.71
C HIS A 230 25.77 -23.88 -1.79
N ARG A 231 25.67 -24.83 -0.86
CA ARG A 231 26.50 -26.05 -0.79
C ARG A 231 26.06 -27.11 -1.79
N THR A 232 24.77 -27.21 -2.02
CA THR A 232 24.19 -28.25 -2.89
C THR A 232 23.98 -27.78 -4.32
N ALA A 233 24.29 -26.51 -4.65
CA ALA A 233 24.00 -25.92 -5.96
C ALA A 233 24.50 -26.74 -7.14
N ASP A 234 25.69 -27.36 -7.00
CA ASP A 234 26.35 -28.16 -8.05
C ASP A 234 26.08 -29.67 -7.89
N CYS A 235 25.20 -30.11 -6.98
CA CYS A 235 24.91 -31.52 -6.73
C CYS A 235 23.76 -32.01 -7.60
N GLU A 236 24.02 -32.46 -8.83
CA GLU A 236 22.99 -32.89 -9.78
C GLU A 236 22.08 -34.00 -9.23
N SER A 237 22.64 -35.01 -8.54
CA SER A 237 21.85 -36.10 -7.98
C SER A 237 20.85 -35.64 -6.92
N PHE A 238 21.19 -34.63 -6.13
CA PHE A 238 20.30 -34.04 -5.15
C PHE A 238 19.11 -33.35 -5.85
N TRP A 239 19.37 -32.55 -6.87
CA TRP A 239 18.36 -31.76 -7.54
C TRP A 239 17.52 -32.55 -8.54
N SER A 240 18.05 -33.62 -9.14
CA SER A 240 17.25 -34.56 -9.93
C SER A 240 16.26 -35.33 -9.04
N THR A 241 16.70 -35.77 -7.87
CA THR A 241 15.80 -36.41 -6.86
C THR A 241 14.73 -35.41 -6.37
N TRP A 242 15.09 -34.14 -6.16
CA TRP A 242 14.15 -33.09 -5.79
C TRP A 242 13.07 -32.87 -6.85
N LEU A 243 13.44 -32.82 -8.13
CA LEU A 243 12.49 -32.71 -9.25
C LEU A 243 11.53 -33.90 -9.35
N GLU A 244 12.05 -35.10 -9.08
CA GLU A 244 11.29 -36.36 -9.13
C GLU A 244 10.30 -36.47 -7.96
N TRP A 245 10.73 -36.13 -6.76
CA TRP A 245 9.96 -36.40 -5.53
C TRP A 245 8.98 -35.31 -5.14
N HIS A 246 9.25 -34.07 -5.50
CA HIS A 246 8.42 -32.95 -5.11
C HIS A 246 7.44 -32.57 -6.22
N ASP A 247 6.17 -32.49 -5.85
CA ASP A 247 5.10 -32.02 -6.73
C ASP A 247 5.38 -30.59 -7.20
N PRO A 248 5.03 -30.21 -8.45
CA PRO A 248 5.21 -28.86 -8.96
C PRO A 248 4.62 -27.77 -8.06
N SER A 249 3.49 -28.02 -7.41
CA SER A 249 2.89 -27.06 -6.48
C SER A 249 3.73 -26.87 -5.21
N LEU A 250 4.37 -27.93 -4.70
CA LEU A 250 5.29 -27.85 -3.58
C LEU A 250 6.57 -27.11 -3.97
N ARG A 251 7.17 -27.44 -5.15
CA ARG A 251 8.36 -26.76 -5.67
C ARG A 251 8.13 -25.26 -5.83
N GLN A 252 6.93 -24.86 -6.23
CA GLN A 252 6.57 -23.44 -6.32
C GLN A 252 6.63 -22.72 -4.96
N LEU A 253 6.20 -23.37 -3.86
CA LEU A 253 6.31 -22.82 -2.52
C LEU A 253 7.78 -22.73 -2.06
N GLU A 254 8.59 -23.73 -2.39
CA GLU A 254 10.02 -23.77 -2.12
C GLU A 254 10.76 -22.66 -2.89
N ALA A 255 10.43 -22.45 -4.18
CA ALA A 255 11.03 -21.44 -5.05
C ALA A 255 10.86 -20.01 -4.49
N ILE A 256 9.74 -19.70 -3.82
CA ILE A 256 9.56 -18.43 -3.11
C ILE A 256 10.65 -18.26 -2.04
N CYS A 257 10.91 -19.29 -1.26
CA CYS A 257 11.91 -19.29 -0.21
C CYS A 257 13.34 -19.27 -0.76
N PHE A 258 13.60 -19.96 -1.89
CA PHE A 258 14.87 -19.94 -2.59
C PHE A 258 15.18 -18.53 -3.13
N SER A 259 14.19 -17.86 -3.70
CA SER A 259 14.34 -16.47 -4.14
C SER A 259 14.68 -15.52 -2.98
N LEU A 260 14.07 -15.69 -1.81
CA LEU A 260 14.41 -14.90 -0.62
C LEU A 260 15.82 -15.20 -0.12
N ALA A 261 16.22 -16.48 -0.08
CA ALA A 261 17.55 -16.90 0.33
C ALA A 261 18.64 -16.28 -0.56
N HIS A 262 18.44 -16.35 -1.87
CA HIS A 262 19.35 -15.73 -2.84
C HIS A 262 19.40 -14.20 -2.67
N ARG A 263 18.27 -13.53 -2.60
CA ARG A 263 18.20 -12.05 -2.49
C ARG A 263 18.82 -11.50 -1.20
N TRP A 264 18.76 -12.27 -0.09
CA TRP A 264 19.27 -11.78 1.21
C TRP A 264 20.71 -12.14 1.47
N PHE A 265 21.16 -13.30 0.99
CA PHE A 265 22.48 -13.86 1.32
C PHE A 265 23.37 -14.15 0.11
N ASP A 266 22.92 -13.78 -1.11
CA ASP A 266 23.66 -13.98 -2.36
C ASP A 266 24.18 -15.44 -2.51
N CYS A 267 23.36 -16.41 -2.11
CA CYS A 267 23.69 -17.81 -2.24
C CYS A 267 23.57 -18.29 -3.70
N ARG A 268 24.43 -19.22 -4.09
CA ARG A 268 24.27 -19.92 -5.38
C ARG A 268 22.98 -20.72 -5.36
N LEU A 269 22.29 -20.73 -6.48
CA LEU A 269 21.09 -21.51 -6.69
C LEU A 269 21.38 -22.64 -7.68
N PRO A 270 20.76 -23.82 -7.53
CA PRO A 270 20.82 -24.88 -8.53
C PRO A 270 20.06 -24.46 -9.80
N PRO A 271 20.44 -24.94 -11.00
CA PRO A 271 19.70 -24.63 -12.23
C PRO A 271 18.20 -24.92 -12.13
N ALA A 272 17.81 -26.08 -11.61
CA ALA A 272 16.40 -26.45 -11.39
C ALA A 272 15.67 -25.45 -10.47
N GLY A 273 16.33 -24.92 -9.44
CA GLY A 273 15.75 -23.91 -8.56
C GLY A 273 15.58 -22.55 -9.24
N VAL A 274 16.47 -22.18 -10.16
CA VAL A 274 16.34 -20.95 -10.97
C VAL A 274 15.14 -21.07 -11.91
N GLU A 275 14.98 -22.19 -12.60
CA GLU A 275 13.84 -22.45 -13.49
C GLU A 275 12.50 -22.33 -12.75
N GLU A 276 12.38 -22.93 -11.56
CA GLU A 276 11.16 -22.83 -10.76
C GLU A 276 10.88 -21.39 -10.27
N ILE A 277 11.92 -20.59 -9.98
CA ILE A 277 11.77 -19.18 -9.64
C ILE A 277 11.24 -18.37 -10.85
N GLU A 278 11.75 -18.64 -12.05
CA GLU A 278 11.30 -17.98 -13.27
C GLU A 278 9.85 -18.33 -13.63
N MET A 279 9.41 -19.55 -13.31
CA MET A 279 8.03 -20.02 -13.50
C MET A 279 7.03 -19.52 -12.46
N LEU A 280 7.48 -18.81 -11.40
CA LEU A 280 6.57 -18.28 -10.39
C LEU A 280 5.50 -17.35 -11.00
N PRO A 281 4.24 -17.40 -10.51
CA PRO A 281 3.17 -16.50 -10.93
C PRO A 281 3.59 -15.03 -10.85
N SER A 282 3.15 -14.23 -11.82
CA SER A 282 3.49 -12.80 -11.92
C SER A 282 3.17 -11.99 -10.66
N GLU A 283 2.15 -12.38 -9.90
CA GLU A 283 1.78 -11.73 -8.64
C GLU A 283 2.81 -12.03 -7.55
N ILE A 284 3.32 -13.26 -7.47
CA ILE A 284 4.36 -13.66 -6.51
C ILE A 284 5.69 -12.99 -6.89
N ASN A 285 6.09 -13.02 -8.16
CA ASN A 285 7.28 -12.32 -8.64
C ASN A 285 7.22 -10.82 -8.31
N ARG A 286 6.08 -10.20 -8.50
CA ARG A 286 5.86 -8.81 -8.12
C ARG A 286 6.05 -8.57 -6.62
N TRP A 287 5.58 -9.47 -5.77
CA TRP A 287 5.82 -9.37 -4.33
C TRP A 287 7.30 -9.48 -4.00
N LEU A 288 8.00 -10.42 -4.62
CA LEU A 288 9.45 -10.60 -4.47
C LEU A 288 10.25 -9.36 -4.93
N GLU A 289 9.78 -8.65 -5.96
CA GLU A 289 10.40 -7.40 -6.41
C GLU A 289 10.18 -6.23 -5.44
N LEU A 290 8.97 -6.08 -4.93
CA LEU A 290 8.58 -4.93 -4.12
C LEU A 290 8.83 -5.10 -2.62
N CYS A 291 8.66 -6.31 -2.11
CA CYS A 291 8.53 -6.59 -0.69
C CYS A 291 9.54 -7.64 -0.16
N ALA A 292 10.45 -8.18 -0.97
CA ALA A 292 11.37 -9.24 -0.52
C ALA A 292 12.16 -8.87 0.75
N PHE A 293 12.53 -7.61 0.94
CA PHE A 293 13.25 -7.12 2.13
C PHE A 293 12.33 -6.61 3.24
N SER A 294 11.01 -6.56 3.01
CA SER A 294 10.04 -6.08 3.99
C SER A 294 10.04 -6.89 5.30
N PRO A 295 10.19 -8.23 5.28
CA PRO A 295 10.28 -9.02 6.51
C PRO A 295 11.50 -8.67 7.38
N LEU A 296 12.62 -8.25 6.79
CA LEU A 296 13.77 -7.72 7.56
C LEU A 296 13.43 -6.37 8.19
N MET A 297 12.73 -5.51 7.45
CA MET A 297 12.29 -4.22 7.96
C MET A 297 11.27 -4.36 9.10
N HIS A 298 10.50 -5.45 9.12
CA HIS A 298 9.53 -5.74 10.18
C HIS A 298 10.18 -5.84 11.57
N LEU A 299 11.44 -6.28 11.65
CA LEU A 299 12.20 -6.32 12.92
C LEU A 299 12.48 -4.92 13.50
N VAL A 300 12.46 -3.88 12.65
CA VAL A 300 12.73 -2.49 13.02
C VAL A 300 11.46 -1.65 13.02
N ARG A 301 10.63 -1.81 12.01
CA ARG A 301 9.36 -1.09 11.83
C ARG A 301 8.25 -2.05 11.48
N PRO A 302 7.15 -2.07 12.23
CA PRO A 302 6.01 -2.92 11.93
C PRO A 302 5.47 -2.65 10.52
N ASN A 303 5.29 -3.69 9.74
CA ASN A 303 4.61 -3.68 8.45
C ASN A 303 3.74 -4.93 8.32
N LYS A 304 3.02 -5.08 7.23
CA LYS A 304 2.13 -6.22 6.94
C LYS A 304 2.21 -6.63 5.47
N ASP A 305 3.36 -6.46 4.86
CA ASP A 305 3.54 -6.70 3.42
C ASP A 305 3.46 -8.19 3.07
N GLU A 306 3.66 -9.08 4.05
CA GLU A 306 3.40 -10.52 3.94
C GLU A 306 1.93 -10.84 3.65
N LEU A 307 1.01 -9.91 3.95
CA LEU A 307 -0.41 -10.04 3.62
C LEU A 307 -0.62 -10.23 2.11
N TRP A 308 0.14 -9.48 1.30
CA TRP A 308 0.01 -9.51 -0.16
C TRP A 308 0.55 -10.80 -0.77
N LEU A 309 1.62 -11.37 -0.21
CA LEU A 309 2.10 -12.70 -0.58
C LEU A 309 1.04 -13.76 -0.26
N HIS A 310 0.50 -13.73 0.97
CA HIS A 310 -0.54 -14.66 1.37
C HIS A 310 -1.79 -14.56 0.48
N TRP A 311 -2.19 -13.32 0.15
CA TRP A 311 -3.30 -13.06 -0.77
C TRP A 311 -3.09 -13.68 -2.17
N SER A 312 -1.84 -13.64 -2.68
CA SER A 312 -1.48 -14.19 -3.99
C SER A 312 -1.49 -15.72 -4.02
N LEU A 313 -1.20 -16.36 -2.89
CA LEU A 313 -1.21 -17.82 -2.76
C LEU A 313 -2.62 -18.41 -2.64
N LEU A 314 -3.66 -17.58 -2.50
CA LEU A 314 -5.03 -18.03 -2.30
C LEU A 314 -5.86 -17.91 -3.58
N ASP A 315 -6.42 -19.02 -4.06
CA ASP A 315 -7.20 -19.06 -5.30
C ASP A 315 -8.64 -18.57 -5.11
N SER A 316 -9.26 -18.84 -3.94
CA SER A 316 -10.66 -18.55 -3.72
C SER A 316 -10.90 -17.25 -2.93
N ARG A 317 -11.97 -16.52 -3.30
CA ARG A 317 -12.40 -15.34 -2.55
C ARG A 317 -12.74 -15.68 -1.10
N ARG A 318 -13.30 -16.86 -0.85
CA ARG A 318 -13.65 -17.32 0.51
C ARG A 318 -12.39 -17.50 1.38
N ALA A 319 -11.34 -18.11 0.83
CA ALA A 319 -10.06 -18.26 1.50
C ALA A 319 -9.42 -16.90 1.82
N ARG A 320 -9.42 -15.96 0.87
CA ARG A 320 -8.93 -14.58 1.06
C ARG A 320 -9.66 -13.85 2.18
N TRP A 321 -10.98 -13.93 2.22
CA TRP A 321 -11.78 -13.33 3.30
C TRP A 321 -11.55 -14.02 4.65
N SER A 322 -11.46 -15.35 4.69
CA SER A 322 -11.15 -16.11 5.90
C SER A 322 -9.79 -15.71 6.48
N MET A 323 -8.77 -15.59 5.64
CA MET A 323 -7.43 -15.14 6.01
C MET A 323 -7.45 -13.72 6.59
N LEU A 324 -8.13 -12.75 5.92
CA LEU A 324 -8.26 -11.38 6.42
C LEU A 324 -8.95 -11.32 7.77
N HIS A 325 -10.08 -12.02 7.92
CA HIS A 325 -10.83 -12.06 9.17
C HIS A 325 -9.97 -12.59 10.33
N ARG A 326 -9.21 -13.67 10.12
CA ARG A 326 -8.31 -14.23 11.13
C ARG A 326 -7.16 -13.30 11.50
N ARG A 327 -6.68 -12.49 10.55
CA ARG A 327 -5.63 -11.50 10.83
C ARG A 327 -6.15 -10.30 11.63
N LEU A 328 -7.38 -9.86 11.38
CA LEU A 328 -8.03 -8.77 12.10
C LEU A 328 -8.48 -9.20 13.49
N LEU A 329 -9.11 -10.37 13.59
CA LEU A 329 -9.67 -10.94 14.81
C LEU A 329 -9.10 -12.35 15.01
N PRO A 330 -7.85 -12.48 15.47
CA PRO A 330 -7.30 -13.78 15.74
C PRO A 330 -8.18 -14.49 16.79
N PRO A 331 -8.58 -15.75 16.56
CA PRO A 331 -9.50 -16.49 17.44
C PRO A 331 -8.94 -16.67 18.85
N VAL A 332 -7.62 -16.60 18.97
CA VAL A 332 -6.93 -16.53 20.25
C VAL A 332 -5.70 -15.68 20.12
N PRO A 333 -5.52 -14.64 20.96
CA PRO A 333 -4.29 -13.88 20.98
C PRO A 333 -3.13 -14.79 21.41
N GLN A 334 -2.06 -14.74 20.65
CA GLN A 334 -0.78 -15.26 21.10
C GLN A 334 -0.32 -14.37 22.25
N GLY A 335 -0.57 -14.80 23.47
CA GLY A 335 0.00 -14.17 24.64
C GLY A 335 1.53 -14.34 24.63
N PRO A 336 2.30 -13.52 25.34
CA PRO A 336 3.68 -13.84 25.64
C PRO A 336 3.69 -15.22 26.27
N VAL A 337 4.58 -16.09 25.80
CA VAL A 337 4.84 -17.39 26.40
C VAL A 337 5.19 -17.10 27.85
N ASP A 338 4.29 -17.43 28.76
CA ASP A 338 4.67 -17.45 30.17
C ASP A 338 5.68 -18.60 30.29
N ALA A 339 6.96 -18.27 30.34
CA ALA A 339 8.05 -19.24 30.49
C ALA A 339 7.94 -20.03 31.80
N VAL A 340 7.00 -19.66 32.66
CA VAL A 340 6.69 -20.33 33.91
C VAL A 340 5.33 -21.03 33.76
N HIS A 341 5.37 -22.35 33.66
CA HIS A 341 4.16 -23.15 33.70
C HIS A 341 3.63 -23.18 35.14
N ILE A 342 2.40 -22.69 35.35
CA ILE A 342 1.68 -22.81 36.61
C ILE A 342 0.61 -23.88 36.40
N PRO A 343 0.64 -25.01 37.16
CA PRO A 343 -0.38 -26.03 37.08
C PRO A 343 -1.77 -25.45 37.34
N ASP A 344 -2.81 -26.04 36.75
CA ASP A 344 -4.19 -25.59 36.92
C ASP A 344 -4.66 -25.58 38.38
N SER A 345 -4.12 -26.51 39.21
CA SER A 345 -4.37 -26.58 40.66
C SER A 345 -3.79 -25.40 41.45
N GLU A 346 -2.80 -24.72 40.92
CA GLU A 346 -2.14 -23.57 41.59
C GLU A 346 -2.67 -22.22 41.09
N ILE A 347 -3.66 -22.21 40.16
CA ILE A 347 -4.19 -20.96 39.59
C ILE A 347 -5.14 -20.28 40.57
N THR A 348 -4.65 -19.28 41.24
CA THR A 348 -5.46 -18.43 42.11
C THR A 348 -6.21 -17.37 41.29
N TRP A 349 -7.28 -16.80 41.84
CA TRP A 349 -8.03 -15.70 41.23
C TRP A 349 -7.14 -14.47 40.88
N ARG A 350 -6.07 -14.21 41.67
CA ARG A 350 -5.08 -13.15 41.41
C ARG A 350 -4.28 -13.41 40.15
N ILE A 351 -3.90 -14.65 39.90
CA ILE A 351 -3.19 -15.07 38.68
C ILE A 351 -4.11 -14.91 37.47
N GLU A 352 -5.38 -15.29 37.59
CA GLU A 352 -6.36 -15.15 36.53
C GLU A 352 -6.64 -13.67 36.17
N ILE A 353 -6.79 -12.78 37.17
CA ILE A 353 -6.92 -11.33 36.95
C ILE A 353 -5.67 -10.79 36.24
N ARG A 354 -4.47 -11.18 36.67
CA ARG A 354 -3.22 -10.76 36.06
C ARG A 354 -3.12 -11.22 34.59
N ARG A 355 -3.57 -12.46 34.29
CA ARG A 355 -3.67 -12.98 32.93
C ARG A 355 -4.66 -12.18 32.07
N ARG A 356 -5.85 -11.88 32.58
CA ARG A 356 -6.85 -11.03 31.87
C ARG A 356 -6.33 -9.62 31.63
N TRP A 357 -5.61 -9.04 32.58
CA TRP A 357 -4.96 -7.75 32.42
C TRP A 357 -3.86 -7.76 31.36
N ARG A 358 -3.01 -8.77 31.34
CA ARG A 358 -2.01 -8.97 30.28
C ARG A 358 -2.67 -9.13 28.93
N TYR A 359 -3.74 -9.90 28.87
CA TYR A 359 -4.56 -10.05 27.67
C TYR A 359 -5.12 -8.71 27.17
N ALA A 360 -5.74 -7.92 28.05
CA ALA A 360 -6.28 -6.61 27.70
C ALA A 360 -5.19 -5.67 27.19
N ARG A 361 -4.00 -5.67 27.82
CA ARG A 361 -2.84 -4.90 27.32
C ARG A 361 -2.35 -5.39 25.96
N TYR A 362 -2.33 -6.69 25.75
CA TYR A 362 -1.97 -7.25 24.46
C TYR A 362 -2.99 -6.86 23.38
N ALA A 363 -4.29 -6.99 23.64
CA ALA A 363 -5.33 -6.57 22.72
C ALA A 363 -5.25 -5.07 22.39
N ALA A 364 -5.01 -4.23 23.40
CA ALA A 364 -4.78 -2.80 23.20
C ALA A 364 -3.52 -2.53 22.36
N SER A 365 -2.42 -3.21 22.62
CA SER A 365 -1.19 -3.07 21.82
C SER A 365 -1.40 -3.52 20.36
N ARG A 366 -2.19 -4.57 20.15
CA ARG A 366 -2.56 -5.03 18.80
C ARG A 366 -3.42 -4.01 18.07
N LEU A 367 -4.38 -3.39 18.76
CA LEU A 367 -5.20 -2.31 18.18
C LEU A 367 -4.31 -1.12 17.75
N VAL A 368 -3.42 -0.67 18.64
CA VAL A 368 -2.44 0.39 18.33
C VAL A 368 -1.57 -0.02 17.14
N HIS A 369 -1.11 -1.27 17.10
CA HIS A 369 -0.33 -1.79 15.98
C HIS A 369 -1.13 -1.80 14.67
N HIS A 370 -2.42 -2.20 14.70
CA HIS A 370 -3.29 -2.15 13.52
C HIS A 370 -3.49 -0.71 13.02
N VAL A 371 -3.75 0.23 13.93
CA VAL A 371 -3.89 1.65 13.59
C VAL A 371 -2.57 2.21 13.01
N ALA A 372 -1.44 1.92 13.65
CA ALA A 372 -0.13 2.38 13.18
C ALA A 372 0.27 1.81 11.81
N THR A 373 -0.14 0.57 11.50
CA THR A 373 0.17 -0.09 10.22
C THR A 373 -0.88 0.18 9.14
N LEU A 374 -2.05 0.71 9.49
CA LEU A 374 -3.16 0.95 8.55
C LEU A 374 -2.77 1.80 7.33
N PRO A 375 -2.02 2.92 7.47
CA PRO A 375 -1.57 3.68 6.31
C PRO A 375 -0.69 2.86 5.37
N GLY A 376 0.23 2.06 5.91
CA GLY A 376 1.08 1.15 5.11
C GLY A 376 0.27 0.09 4.38
N VAL A 377 -0.70 -0.53 5.06
CA VAL A 377 -1.61 -1.52 4.44
C VAL A 377 -2.46 -0.87 3.35
N ALA A 378 -2.97 0.34 3.57
CA ALA A 378 -3.75 1.06 2.56
C ALA A 378 -2.90 1.40 1.33
N ILE A 379 -1.67 1.88 1.53
CA ILE A 379 -0.71 2.14 0.44
C ILE A 379 -0.35 0.83 -0.28
N GLY A 380 -0.05 -0.23 0.47
CA GLY A 380 0.23 -1.56 -0.08
C GLY A 380 -0.95 -2.11 -0.89
N ALA A 381 -2.18 -2.00 -0.37
CA ALA A 381 -3.40 -2.36 -1.10
C ALA A 381 -3.53 -1.57 -2.41
N ALA A 382 -3.33 -0.28 -2.32
CA ALA A 382 -3.40 0.59 -3.48
C ALA A 382 -2.31 0.23 -4.52
N GLN A 383 -1.07 -0.05 -4.08
CA GLN A 383 0.00 -0.53 -4.96
C GLN A 383 -0.34 -1.89 -5.56
N TRP A 384 -0.87 -2.81 -4.76
CA TRP A 384 -1.18 -4.16 -5.17
C TRP A 384 -2.33 -4.23 -6.18
N PHE A 385 -3.48 -3.62 -5.85
CA PHE A 385 -4.66 -3.66 -6.71
C PHE A 385 -4.61 -2.67 -7.88
N ALA A 386 -4.00 -1.50 -7.67
CA ALA A 386 -3.91 -0.46 -8.68
C ALA A 386 -2.78 -0.68 -9.70
N GLY A 387 -1.77 -1.46 -9.36
CA GLY A 387 -0.58 -1.61 -10.21
C GLY A 387 0.21 -0.31 -10.40
N LEU A 388 0.07 0.64 -9.47
CA LEU A 388 0.70 1.95 -9.52
C LEU A 388 2.00 1.95 -8.73
N GLY A 389 3.08 2.42 -9.35
CA GLY A 389 4.42 2.44 -8.74
C GLY A 389 4.56 3.42 -7.57
N SER A 390 5.64 3.29 -6.78
CA SER A 390 5.93 4.15 -5.63
C SER A 390 6.04 5.63 -6.01
N GLN A 391 6.53 5.94 -7.21
CA GLN A 391 6.64 7.32 -7.71
C GLN A 391 5.26 7.96 -7.96
N TYR A 392 4.27 7.17 -8.40
CA TYR A 392 2.89 7.64 -8.48
C TYR A 392 2.35 8.05 -7.11
N TRP A 393 2.58 7.23 -6.08
CA TRP A 393 2.13 7.53 -4.72
C TRP A 393 2.85 8.74 -4.11
N THR A 394 4.13 8.92 -4.42
CA THR A 394 4.86 10.13 -4.06
C THR A 394 4.23 11.38 -4.70
N PHE A 395 3.86 11.30 -5.97
CA PHE A 395 3.16 12.37 -6.67
C PHE A 395 1.75 12.59 -6.10
N PHE A 396 1.02 11.51 -5.76
CA PHE A 396 -0.30 11.58 -5.13
C PHE A 396 -0.26 12.33 -3.79
N ILE A 397 0.71 12.02 -2.93
CA ILE A 397 0.91 12.72 -1.65
C ILE A 397 1.28 14.20 -1.89
N THR A 398 2.12 14.46 -2.88
CA THR A 398 2.45 15.82 -3.31
C THR A 398 1.19 16.61 -3.69
N ALA A 399 0.34 16.01 -4.53
CA ALA A 399 -0.93 16.58 -4.94
C ALA A 399 -1.88 16.81 -3.76
N ALA A 400 -1.90 15.88 -2.80
CA ALA A 400 -2.74 15.97 -1.62
C ALA A 400 -2.40 17.19 -0.76
N PHE A 401 -1.13 17.38 -0.40
CA PHE A 401 -0.70 18.55 0.39
C PHE A 401 -0.93 19.86 -0.36
N PHE A 402 -0.59 19.90 -1.64
CA PHE A 402 -0.76 21.10 -2.46
C PHE A 402 -2.23 21.50 -2.57
N ASN A 403 -3.11 20.56 -2.94
CA ASN A 403 -4.54 20.83 -3.07
C ASN A 403 -5.16 21.21 -1.72
N PHE A 404 -4.79 20.55 -0.61
CA PHE A 404 -5.32 20.88 0.71
C PHE A 404 -5.06 22.35 1.08
N GLY A 405 -3.82 22.80 0.91
CA GLY A 405 -3.47 24.19 1.17
C GLY A 405 -4.22 25.19 0.25
N LEU A 406 -4.31 24.87 -1.04
CA LEU A 406 -5.05 25.69 -2.00
C LEU A 406 -6.55 25.75 -1.70
N PHE A 407 -7.19 24.65 -1.34
CA PHE A 407 -8.62 24.64 -1.02
C PHE A 407 -8.94 25.47 0.22
N ILE A 408 -8.09 25.43 1.26
CA ILE A 408 -8.24 26.33 2.40
C ILE A 408 -8.16 27.78 1.95
N PHE A 409 -7.19 28.11 1.12
CA PHE A 409 -7.00 29.47 0.61
C PHE A 409 -8.20 29.94 -0.23
N PHE A 410 -8.61 29.18 -1.22
CA PHE A 410 -9.74 29.53 -2.09
C PHE A 410 -11.06 29.63 -1.33
N PHE A 411 -11.29 28.74 -0.37
CA PHE A 411 -12.51 28.78 0.45
C PHE A 411 -12.61 30.05 1.30
N LEU A 412 -11.50 30.48 1.90
CA LEU A 412 -11.49 31.60 2.84
C LEU A 412 -11.26 32.96 2.17
N TYR A 413 -10.67 33.01 0.97
CA TYR A 413 -10.19 34.25 0.39
C TYR A 413 -11.31 35.26 0.07
N ASN A 414 -12.42 34.81 -0.47
CA ASN A 414 -13.56 35.69 -0.72
C ASN A 414 -14.18 36.23 0.59
N LEU A 415 -14.24 35.39 1.63
CA LEU A 415 -14.70 35.81 2.96
C LEU A 415 -13.72 36.83 3.58
N TYR A 416 -12.43 36.66 3.38
CA TYR A 416 -11.42 37.63 3.81
C TYR A 416 -11.59 38.98 3.11
N LEU A 417 -11.81 39.00 1.79
CA LEU A 417 -12.05 40.25 1.06
C LEU A 417 -13.32 40.97 1.54
N LEU A 418 -14.40 40.22 1.88
CA LEU A 418 -15.60 40.81 2.49
C LEU A 418 -15.31 41.42 3.87
N GLN A 419 -14.47 40.78 4.69
CA GLN A 419 -14.04 41.33 6.00
C GLN A 419 -13.18 42.61 5.84
N LEU A 420 -12.48 42.75 4.71
CA LEU A 420 -11.74 43.98 4.37
C LEU A 420 -12.65 45.10 3.82
N GLY A 421 -13.98 44.85 3.69
CA GLY A 421 -14.94 45.84 3.22
C GLY A 421 -15.11 45.90 1.67
N PHE A 422 -14.50 44.95 0.94
CA PHE A 422 -14.75 44.86 -0.50
C PHE A 422 -16.14 44.25 -0.76
N ARG A 423 -16.79 44.69 -1.83
CA ARG A 423 -18.11 44.21 -2.23
C ARG A 423 -18.02 43.13 -3.32
N GLU A 424 -19.15 42.50 -3.60
CA GLU A 424 -19.29 41.38 -4.55
C GLU A 424 -18.77 41.68 -5.96
N ASN A 425 -18.94 42.93 -6.44
CA ASN A 425 -18.42 43.38 -7.74
C ASN A 425 -16.88 43.28 -7.82
N PHE A 426 -16.19 43.58 -6.73
CA PHE A 426 -14.73 43.42 -6.65
C PHE A 426 -14.30 41.96 -6.61
N LEU A 427 -15.05 41.10 -5.89
CA LEU A 427 -14.83 39.68 -5.88
C LEU A 427 -14.97 39.06 -7.29
N GLY A 428 -15.99 39.52 -8.02
CA GLY A 428 -16.20 39.12 -9.42
C GLY A 428 -15.04 39.55 -10.33
N LEU A 429 -14.55 40.79 -10.17
CA LEU A 429 -13.41 41.31 -10.91
C LEU A 429 -12.13 40.48 -10.64
N VAL A 430 -11.81 40.23 -9.37
CA VAL A 430 -10.64 39.42 -8.95
C VAL A 430 -10.71 38.01 -9.53
N THR A 431 -11.88 37.38 -9.49
CA THR A 431 -12.08 36.04 -10.06
C THR A 431 -11.97 36.02 -11.58
N GLY A 432 -12.55 37.02 -12.25
CA GLY A 432 -12.44 37.16 -13.72
C GLY A 432 -11.02 37.36 -14.19
N VAL A 433 -10.28 38.25 -13.52
CA VAL A 433 -8.87 38.53 -13.83
C VAL A 433 -7.97 37.33 -13.55
N MET A 434 -8.24 36.58 -12.48
CA MET A 434 -7.55 35.32 -12.18
C MET A 434 -7.79 34.26 -13.28
N THR A 435 -9.01 34.17 -13.80
CA THR A 435 -9.35 33.27 -14.91
C THR A 435 -8.60 33.68 -16.21
N ALA A 436 -8.53 34.96 -16.51
CA ALA A 436 -7.75 35.47 -17.63
C ALA A 436 -6.26 35.17 -17.50
N GLY A 437 -5.70 35.31 -16.27
CA GLY A 437 -4.35 34.86 -15.95
C GLY A 437 -4.15 33.38 -16.22
N SER A 438 -5.10 32.50 -15.78
CA SER A 438 -5.01 31.08 -16.03
C SER A 438 -5.00 30.72 -17.51
N LEU A 439 -5.81 31.35 -18.32
CA LEU A 439 -5.85 31.10 -19.76
C LEU A 439 -4.51 31.50 -20.45
N THR A 440 -3.97 32.67 -20.11
CA THR A 440 -2.71 33.14 -20.66
C THR A 440 -1.50 32.35 -20.17
N GLY A 441 -1.56 31.77 -18.96
CA GLY A 441 -0.51 30.97 -18.35
C GLY A 441 -0.36 29.56 -18.92
N CYS A 442 -1.39 28.98 -19.56
CA CYS A 442 -1.38 27.58 -20.02
C CYS A 442 -0.22 27.25 -20.98
N LEU A 443 0.02 28.09 -22.00
CA LEU A 443 1.10 27.86 -22.97
C LEU A 443 2.51 28.06 -22.38
N PRO A 444 2.79 29.15 -21.62
CA PRO A 444 4.04 29.27 -20.88
C PRO A 444 4.33 28.13 -19.92
N ALA A 445 3.29 27.64 -19.21
CA ALA A 445 3.43 26.49 -18.33
C ALA A 445 3.84 25.22 -19.09
N ALA A 446 3.24 24.96 -20.25
CA ALA A 446 3.61 23.84 -21.10
C ALA A 446 5.04 23.99 -21.65
N ALA A 447 5.44 25.19 -22.03
CA ALA A 447 6.81 25.50 -22.49
C ALA A 447 7.83 25.25 -21.38
N ALA A 448 7.55 25.72 -20.17
CA ALA A 448 8.40 25.52 -18.99
C ALA A 448 8.54 24.02 -18.65
N ALA A 449 7.44 23.27 -18.63
CA ALA A 449 7.46 21.84 -18.36
C ALA A 449 8.29 21.04 -19.39
N ARG A 450 8.28 21.46 -20.65
CA ARG A 450 9.09 20.84 -21.71
C ARG A 450 10.57 21.22 -21.62
N ARG A 451 10.88 22.48 -21.33
CA ARG A 451 12.25 22.99 -21.30
C ARG A 451 13.01 22.55 -20.06
N PHE A 452 12.36 22.61 -18.91
CA PHE A 452 12.97 22.36 -17.60
C PHE A 452 12.61 21.00 -17.00
N GLY A 453 11.62 20.29 -17.58
CA GLY A 453 11.06 19.06 -17.04
C GLY A 453 9.93 19.31 -16.04
N THR A 454 9.17 18.23 -15.76
CA THR A 454 7.98 18.26 -14.89
C THR A 454 8.29 18.68 -13.46
N LYS A 455 9.30 18.06 -12.83
CA LYS A 455 9.65 18.29 -11.42
C LYS A 455 10.12 19.70 -11.12
N PRO A 456 11.12 20.28 -11.82
CA PRO A 456 11.55 21.67 -11.58
C PRO A 456 10.43 22.68 -11.82
N THR A 457 9.61 22.46 -12.84
CA THR A 457 8.47 23.32 -13.16
C THR A 457 7.44 23.33 -12.04
N LEU A 458 7.09 22.17 -11.49
CA LEU A 458 6.18 22.07 -10.33
C LEU A 458 6.79 22.70 -9.08
N PHE A 459 8.10 22.51 -8.86
CA PHE A 459 8.80 23.09 -7.72
C PHE A 459 8.72 24.62 -7.73
N ALA A 460 9.05 25.22 -8.86
CA ALA A 460 8.96 26.67 -9.05
C ALA A 460 7.51 27.18 -8.96
N ALA A 461 6.56 26.45 -9.56
CA ALA A 461 5.15 26.82 -9.52
C ALA A 461 4.58 26.78 -8.09
N PHE A 462 4.89 25.77 -7.29
CA PHE A 462 4.36 25.65 -5.91
C PHE A 462 4.91 26.78 -5.02
N ILE A 463 6.19 27.10 -5.14
CA ILE A 463 6.77 28.24 -4.44
C ILE A 463 6.08 29.56 -4.89
N ALA A 464 5.98 29.78 -6.20
CA ALA A 464 5.38 31.00 -6.73
C ALA A 464 3.89 31.14 -6.34
N ILE A 465 3.10 30.07 -6.43
CA ILE A 465 1.68 30.07 -6.02
C ILE A 465 1.55 30.39 -4.53
N ALA A 466 2.32 29.75 -3.68
CA ALA A 466 2.27 29.99 -2.24
C ALA A 466 2.71 31.43 -1.89
N SER A 467 3.77 31.95 -2.52
CA SER A 467 4.25 33.33 -2.30
C SER A 467 3.25 34.37 -2.79
N ILE A 468 2.68 34.20 -4.00
CA ILE A 468 1.66 35.11 -4.53
C ILE A 468 0.40 35.04 -3.64
N SER A 469 0.00 33.86 -3.20
CA SER A 469 -1.14 33.71 -2.31
C SER A 469 -0.90 34.37 -0.94
N ALA A 470 0.32 34.28 -0.39
CA ALA A 470 0.69 34.98 0.83
C ALA A 470 0.67 36.50 0.65
N LEU A 471 1.16 37.03 -0.51
CA LEU A 471 1.06 38.43 -0.85
C LEU A 471 -0.41 38.87 -0.98
N ARG A 472 -1.29 38.05 -1.54
CA ARG A 472 -2.74 38.34 -1.61
C ARG A 472 -3.41 38.42 -0.23
N ALA A 473 -2.86 37.72 0.78
CA ALA A 473 -3.33 37.82 2.15
C ALA A 473 -2.80 39.08 2.89
N THR A 474 -1.74 39.69 2.43
CA THR A 474 -1.07 40.82 3.11
C THR A 474 -1.28 42.15 2.44
N VAL A 475 -1.42 42.20 1.10
CA VAL A 475 -1.68 43.43 0.32
C VAL A 475 -3.14 43.85 0.52
N LEU A 476 -3.36 45.15 0.76
CA LEU A 476 -4.69 45.71 1.07
C LEU A 476 -5.24 46.66 0.00
N PHE A 477 -4.42 47.10 -0.94
CA PHE A 477 -4.89 48.05 -1.96
C PHE A 477 -5.42 47.33 -3.22
N ALA A 478 -6.56 47.79 -3.72
CA ALA A 478 -7.33 47.12 -4.76
C ALA A 478 -6.55 46.82 -6.06
N PRO A 479 -5.78 47.78 -6.67
CA PRO A 479 -5.02 47.46 -7.87
C PRO A 479 -3.97 46.38 -7.70
N GLY A 480 -3.32 46.30 -6.52
CA GLY A 480 -2.37 45.26 -6.19
C GLY A 480 -3.02 43.89 -6.08
N LEU A 481 -4.20 43.82 -5.46
CA LEU A 481 -5.00 42.59 -5.37
C LEU A 481 -5.41 42.07 -6.76
N VAL A 482 -5.78 42.98 -7.69
CA VAL A 482 -6.13 42.63 -9.07
C VAL A 482 -4.92 42.10 -9.83
N ALA A 483 -3.75 42.76 -9.71
CA ALA A 483 -2.52 42.32 -10.35
C ALA A 483 -2.05 40.95 -9.80
N LEU A 484 -2.10 40.76 -8.49
CA LEU A 484 -1.76 39.48 -7.83
C LEU A 484 -2.76 38.37 -8.18
N ALA A 485 -4.04 38.69 -8.43
CA ALA A 485 -5.03 37.72 -8.90
C ALA A 485 -4.67 37.21 -10.30
N PHE A 486 -4.29 38.11 -11.23
CA PHE A 486 -3.80 37.72 -12.55
C PHE A 486 -2.59 36.79 -12.45
N LEU A 487 -1.57 37.19 -11.69
CA LEU A 487 -0.35 36.39 -11.50
C LEU A 487 -0.65 35.02 -10.81
N SER A 488 -1.57 35.02 -9.85
CA SER A 488 -2.01 33.80 -9.20
C SER A 488 -2.63 32.81 -10.19
N GLY A 489 -3.55 33.29 -11.05
CA GLY A 489 -4.13 32.50 -12.12
C GLY A 489 -3.10 32.00 -13.11
N PHE A 490 -2.21 32.92 -13.56
CA PHE A 490 -1.15 32.61 -14.52
C PHE A 490 -0.25 31.46 -14.05
N VAL A 491 0.21 31.52 -12.80
CA VAL A 491 1.09 30.45 -12.24
C VAL A 491 0.29 29.20 -11.89
N ALA A 492 -0.95 29.34 -11.38
CA ALA A 492 -1.78 28.19 -11.02
C ALA A 492 -2.14 27.30 -12.22
N SER A 493 -2.20 27.87 -13.44
CA SER A 493 -2.39 27.09 -14.67
C SER A 493 -1.34 25.99 -14.86
N THR A 494 -0.13 26.18 -14.31
CA THR A 494 0.96 25.18 -14.36
C THR A 494 0.54 23.84 -13.73
N TRP A 495 -0.16 23.86 -12.59
CA TRP A 495 -0.68 22.65 -11.98
C TRP A 495 -1.67 21.94 -12.91
N GLY A 496 -2.65 22.65 -13.45
CA GLY A 496 -3.64 22.09 -14.38
C GLY A 496 -3.02 21.49 -15.65
N VAL A 497 -2.00 22.16 -16.22
CA VAL A 497 -1.32 21.70 -17.44
C VAL A 497 -0.42 20.51 -17.18
N VAL A 498 0.29 20.47 -16.04
CA VAL A 498 1.35 19.47 -15.77
C VAL A 498 0.80 18.19 -15.13
N ILE A 499 -0.34 18.25 -14.43
CA ILE A 499 -0.89 17.08 -13.71
C ILE A 499 -1.17 15.89 -14.66
N SER A 500 -1.77 16.15 -15.82
CA SER A 500 -2.13 15.06 -16.76
C SER A 500 -0.91 14.39 -17.39
N PRO A 501 0.10 15.11 -17.90
CA PRO A 501 1.36 14.50 -18.33
C PRO A 501 2.10 13.77 -17.22
N ALA A 502 2.12 14.30 -16.00
CA ALA A 502 2.76 13.65 -14.84
C ALA A 502 2.11 12.32 -14.51
N VAL A 503 0.78 12.27 -14.39
CA VAL A 503 0.04 11.02 -14.19
C VAL A 503 0.30 10.04 -15.33
N ALA A 504 0.34 10.50 -16.57
CA ALA A 504 0.58 9.64 -17.72
C ALA A 504 2.01 9.06 -17.78
N GLN A 505 3.02 9.78 -17.24
CA GLN A 505 4.39 9.27 -17.10
C GLN A 505 4.53 8.24 -15.98
N LEU A 506 3.76 8.41 -14.91
CA LEU A 506 3.79 7.58 -13.70
C LEU A 506 2.84 6.36 -13.79
N THR A 507 2.14 6.18 -14.90
CA THR A 507 1.15 5.12 -15.11
C THR A 507 1.36 4.43 -16.46
N THR A 508 0.99 3.15 -16.53
CA THR A 508 0.92 2.41 -17.80
C THR A 508 -0.43 2.65 -18.49
N GLU A 509 -0.58 2.31 -19.76
CA GLU A 509 -1.86 2.43 -20.47
C GLU A 509 -2.99 1.67 -19.76
N ARG A 510 -2.68 0.50 -19.19
CA ARG A 510 -3.64 -0.37 -18.51
C ARG A 510 -4.21 0.26 -17.23
N ASN A 511 -3.39 0.96 -16.45
CA ASN A 511 -3.80 1.52 -15.15
C ASN A 511 -3.94 3.06 -15.15
N ARG A 512 -3.77 3.72 -16.30
CA ARG A 512 -3.83 5.19 -16.44
C ARG A 512 -5.18 5.78 -16.04
N SER A 513 -6.28 5.14 -16.44
CA SER A 513 -7.64 5.55 -16.04
C SER A 513 -7.80 5.52 -14.51
N LEU A 514 -7.26 4.48 -13.84
CA LEU A 514 -7.27 4.38 -12.39
C LEU A 514 -6.40 5.47 -11.75
N GLY A 515 -5.22 5.75 -12.31
CA GLY A 515 -4.36 6.84 -11.86
C GLY A 515 -5.07 8.20 -11.90
N PHE A 516 -5.76 8.52 -12.99
CA PHE A 516 -6.58 9.73 -13.08
C PHE A 516 -7.75 9.71 -12.10
N SER A 517 -8.45 8.59 -11.95
CA SER A 517 -9.55 8.47 -10.99
C SER A 517 -9.13 8.79 -9.56
N LEU A 518 -8.01 8.23 -9.12
CA LEU A 518 -7.49 8.45 -7.77
C LEU A 518 -7.09 9.92 -7.53
N ILE A 519 -6.36 10.53 -8.47
CA ILE A 519 -5.94 11.94 -8.37
C ILE A 519 -7.17 12.87 -8.34
N MET A 520 -8.12 12.67 -9.23
CA MET A 520 -9.30 13.52 -9.34
C MET A 520 -10.25 13.35 -8.16
N SER A 521 -10.54 12.10 -7.78
CA SER A 521 -11.37 11.80 -6.62
C SER A 521 -10.76 12.35 -5.32
N SER A 522 -9.43 12.17 -5.14
CA SER A 522 -8.75 12.74 -3.97
C SER A 522 -8.79 14.26 -3.96
N GLY A 523 -8.72 14.91 -5.13
CA GLY A 523 -8.86 16.36 -5.25
C GLY A 523 -10.19 16.84 -4.67
N VAL A 524 -11.31 16.20 -5.03
CA VAL A 524 -12.64 16.51 -4.47
C VAL A 524 -12.70 16.23 -2.97
N GLY A 525 -12.24 15.06 -2.51
CA GLY A 525 -12.25 14.68 -1.09
C GLY A 525 -11.39 15.62 -0.22
N ILE A 526 -10.24 16.01 -0.71
CA ILE A 526 -9.34 16.97 -0.05
C ILE A 526 -9.97 18.37 -0.02
N GLY A 527 -10.74 18.75 -1.04
CA GLY A 527 -11.50 19.97 -1.06
C GLY A 527 -12.54 20.04 0.07
N VAL A 528 -13.26 18.94 0.31
CA VAL A 528 -14.19 18.83 1.45
C VAL A 528 -13.44 18.97 2.79
N LEU A 529 -12.33 18.28 2.97
CA LEU A 529 -11.49 18.39 4.18
C LEU A 529 -10.93 19.81 4.35
N GLY A 530 -10.47 20.44 3.26
CA GLY A 530 -9.99 21.81 3.25
C GLY A 530 -11.06 22.82 3.65
N GLY A 531 -12.30 22.62 3.21
CA GLY A 531 -13.44 23.42 3.61
C GLY A 531 -13.82 23.25 5.09
N LEU A 532 -13.87 22.01 5.58
CA LEU A 532 -14.13 21.70 6.99
C LEU A 532 -13.07 22.32 7.92
N VAL A 533 -11.80 22.07 7.65
CA VAL A 533 -10.69 22.63 8.43
C VAL A 533 -10.67 24.15 8.30
N GLY A 534 -10.74 24.68 7.06
CA GLY A 534 -10.73 26.09 6.75
C GLY A 534 -11.87 26.86 7.45
N GLY A 535 -13.07 26.28 7.55
CA GLY A 535 -14.20 26.88 8.24
C GLY A 535 -13.98 27.13 9.73
N HIS A 536 -13.16 26.33 10.41
CA HIS A 536 -12.88 26.45 11.84
C HIS A 536 -11.64 27.31 12.15
N LEU A 537 -10.70 27.46 11.20
CA LEU A 537 -9.42 28.14 11.41
C LEU A 537 -9.59 29.64 11.77
N PRO A 538 -10.40 30.45 11.06
CA PRO A 538 -10.55 31.86 11.38
C PRO A 538 -11.01 32.09 12.82
N GLY A 539 -12.00 31.35 13.30
CA GLY A 539 -12.46 31.48 14.68
C GLY A 539 -11.38 31.19 15.72
N LYS A 540 -10.58 30.12 15.51
CA LYS A 540 -9.47 29.78 16.38
C LYS A 540 -8.37 30.83 16.36
N PHE A 541 -7.97 31.32 15.18
CA PHE A 541 -6.93 32.34 15.08
C PHE A 541 -7.43 33.71 15.53
N SER A 542 -8.72 34.06 15.31
CA SER A 542 -9.29 35.30 15.82
C SER A 542 -9.28 35.37 17.34
N SER A 543 -9.53 34.25 18.03
CA SER A 543 -9.46 34.17 19.50
C SER A 543 -8.02 34.36 20.02
N LEU A 544 -7.00 33.96 19.25
CA LEU A 544 -5.61 34.10 19.60
C LEU A 544 -5.05 35.50 19.31
N LEU A 545 -5.51 36.13 18.20
CA LEU A 545 -4.98 37.40 17.68
C LEU A 545 -5.88 38.59 18.02
N SER A 546 -7.02 38.36 18.67
CA SER A 546 -8.01 39.40 19.06
C SER A 546 -8.52 40.24 17.89
N SER A 547 -8.43 39.73 16.65
CA SER A 547 -8.86 40.41 15.42
C SER A 547 -9.42 39.42 14.41
N ASN A 548 -10.62 39.65 13.91
CA ASN A 548 -11.23 38.81 12.90
C ASN A 548 -10.45 38.83 11.58
N VAL A 549 -10.01 40.00 11.13
CA VAL A 549 -9.23 40.16 9.88
C VAL A 549 -7.91 39.39 9.97
N ASP A 550 -7.21 39.51 11.10
CA ASP A 550 -5.95 38.80 11.31
C ASP A 550 -6.15 37.30 11.48
N GLY A 551 -7.28 36.86 12.03
CA GLY A 551 -7.68 35.46 12.07
C GLY A 551 -7.86 34.85 10.66
N TYR A 552 -8.53 35.56 9.76
CA TYR A 552 -8.63 35.16 8.35
C TYR A 552 -7.26 35.18 7.66
N ARG A 553 -6.44 36.21 7.88
CA ARG A 553 -5.07 36.33 7.32
C ARG A 553 -4.20 35.17 7.75
N ALA A 554 -4.18 34.86 9.05
CA ALA A 554 -3.43 33.71 9.59
C ALA A 554 -3.88 32.37 8.98
N SER A 555 -5.20 32.21 8.79
CA SER A 555 -5.77 31.01 8.16
C SER A 555 -5.36 30.87 6.69
N LEU A 556 -5.29 31.96 5.93
CA LEU A 556 -4.80 31.99 4.56
C LEU A 556 -3.31 31.65 4.49
N LEU A 557 -2.50 32.22 5.39
CA LEU A 557 -1.07 31.92 5.48
C LEU A 557 -0.82 30.46 5.90
N PHE A 558 -1.64 29.92 6.79
CA PHE A 558 -1.62 28.48 7.12
C PHE A 558 -1.88 27.61 5.86
N GLY A 559 -2.86 27.97 5.04
CA GLY A 559 -3.11 27.33 3.75
C GLY A 559 -1.87 27.37 2.83
N CYS A 560 -1.20 28.52 2.73
CA CYS A 560 0.04 28.65 1.98
C CYS A 560 1.16 27.75 2.52
N ALA A 561 1.32 27.69 3.84
CA ALA A 561 2.31 26.80 4.48
C ALA A 561 2.03 25.32 4.19
N MET A 562 0.75 24.89 4.24
CA MET A 562 0.35 23.53 3.89
C MET A 562 0.66 23.22 2.41
N ALA A 563 0.43 24.16 1.49
CA ALA A 563 0.78 23.98 0.08
C ALA A 563 2.30 23.84 -0.12
N LEU A 564 3.13 24.59 0.65
CA LEU A 564 4.60 24.44 0.61
C LEU A 564 5.10 23.09 1.16
N LEU A 565 4.39 22.44 2.07
CA LEU A 565 4.74 21.10 2.53
C LEU A 565 4.74 20.07 1.39
N ALA A 566 4.03 20.32 0.29
CA ALA A 566 4.08 19.51 -0.92
C ALA A 566 5.48 19.40 -1.52
N LEU A 567 6.37 20.38 -1.26
CA LEU A 567 7.76 20.36 -1.73
C LEU A 567 8.56 19.18 -1.12
N LEU A 568 8.22 18.72 0.09
CA LEU A 568 8.91 17.61 0.74
C LEU A 568 8.76 16.29 -0.03
N PRO A 569 7.55 15.79 -0.32
CA PRO A 569 7.42 14.61 -1.17
C PRO A 569 7.86 14.88 -2.62
N LEU A 570 7.63 16.09 -3.17
CA LEU A 570 8.07 16.44 -4.51
C LEU A 570 9.60 16.35 -4.66
N SER A 571 10.37 16.67 -3.62
CA SER A 571 11.84 16.55 -3.66
C SER A 571 12.31 15.13 -3.90
N ARG A 572 11.55 14.11 -3.42
CA ARG A 572 11.84 12.68 -3.56
C ARG A 572 11.29 12.07 -4.85
N LEU A 573 10.49 12.83 -5.60
CA LEU A 573 9.90 12.35 -6.85
C LEU A 573 10.99 12.16 -7.91
N LYS A 574 11.00 11.00 -8.53
CA LYS A 574 11.86 10.66 -9.68
C LYS A 574 10.98 10.58 -10.92
N ILE A 575 10.98 11.62 -11.70
CA ILE A 575 10.37 11.69 -13.05
C ILE A 575 11.50 12.02 -14.00
N ASP A 576 11.62 11.26 -15.07
CA ASP A 576 12.65 11.48 -16.08
C ASP A 576 12.50 12.87 -16.69
N ALA A 577 13.54 13.66 -16.49
CA ALA A 577 13.63 15.06 -16.92
C ALA A 577 14.31 15.16 -18.30
N SER A 578 13.96 14.30 -19.25
CA SER A 578 14.50 14.50 -20.60
C SER A 578 13.87 15.74 -21.22
N PRO A 579 14.60 16.86 -21.30
CA PRO A 579 14.10 18.05 -21.98
C PRO A 579 13.81 17.71 -23.44
N VAL A 580 12.60 17.92 -23.86
CA VAL A 580 12.21 17.65 -25.24
C VAL A 580 12.43 18.92 -26.08
N SER A 581 13.42 18.89 -26.96
CA SER A 581 13.68 19.96 -27.92
C SER A 581 12.58 20.00 -28.99
N GLY A 582 12.20 21.19 -29.44
CA GLY A 582 11.22 21.38 -30.51
C GLY A 582 10.03 22.29 -30.12
N PRO A 583 9.14 22.63 -31.05
CA PRO A 583 8.03 23.53 -30.79
C PRO A 583 7.04 22.97 -29.79
N VAL A 584 6.52 23.81 -28.88
CA VAL A 584 5.48 23.45 -27.89
C VAL A 584 4.21 22.98 -28.58
N PHE A 585 3.98 23.48 -29.77
CA PHE A 585 2.80 23.26 -30.55
C PHE A 585 3.19 22.68 -31.92
N ARG A 586 2.78 21.45 -32.20
CA ARG A 586 2.70 20.90 -33.57
C ARG A 586 1.25 20.89 -34.00
N ARG A 587 1.00 20.97 -35.30
CA ARG A 587 -0.35 20.85 -35.86
C ARG A 587 -1.01 19.57 -35.30
N PRO A 588 -2.21 19.68 -34.69
CA PRO A 588 -2.89 18.52 -34.13
C PRO A 588 -3.16 17.49 -35.20
N SER A 589 -3.00 16.21 -34.87
CA SER A 589 -3.41 15.12 -35.75
C SER A 589 -4.93 15.16 -36.00
N PRO A 590 -5.43 14.57 -37.08
CA PRO A 590 -6.89 14.48 -37.34
C PRO A 590 -7.66 13.84 -36.18
N LEU A 591 -7.06 12.85 -35.51
CA LEU A 591 -7.64 12.24 -34.31
C LEU A 591 -7.77 13.26 -33.16
N LEU A 592 -6.73 14.05 -32.96
CA LEU A 592 -6.71 15.06 -31.90
C LEU A 592 -7.71 16.20 -32.17
N LEU A 593 -7.87 16.60 -33.43
CA LEU A 593 -8.89 17.58 -33.84
C LEU A 593 -10.30 17.06 -33.57
N ARG A 594 -10.59 15.79 -33.90
CA ARG A 594 -11.86 15.13 -33.56
C ARG A 594 -12.09 15.04 -32.06
N PHE A 595 -11.03 14.75 -31.29
CA PHE A 595 -11.10 14.74 -29.83
C PHE A 595 -11.46 16.13 -29.28
N PHE A 596 -10.77 17.19 -29.72
CA PHE A 596 -11.05 18.54 -29.26
C PHE A 596 -12.43 19.04 -29.71
N ALA A 597 -12.89 18.70 -30.90
CA ALA A 597 -14.25 18.97 -31.32
C ALA A 597 -15.29 18.31 -30.40
N ALA A 598 -15.08 17.03 -30.05
CA ALA A 598 -15.92 16.33 -29.08
C ALA A 598 -15.86 17.00 -27.67
N MET A 599 -14.68 17.46 -27.24
CA MET A 599 -14.50 18.19 -25.98
C MET A 599 -15.22 19.55 -25.97
N VAL A 600 -15.18 20.31 -27.07
CA VAL A 600 -15.95 21.56 -27.20
C VAL A 600 -17.42 21.29 -27.02
N VAL A 601 -17.99 20.33 -27.76
CA VAL A 601 -19.41 19.97 -27.70
C VAL A 601 -19.76 19.50 -26.29
N TRP A 602 -18.92 18.67 -25.65
CA TRP A 602 -19.15 18.19 -24.29
C TRP A 602 -19.22 19.33 -23.26
N ASN A 603 -18.24 20.23 -23.32
CA ASN A 603 -18.13 21.35 -22.38
C ASN A 603 -19.20 22.46 -22.66
N LEU A 604 -19.67 22.58 -23.89
CA LEU A 604 -20.84 23.44 -24.17
C LEU A 604 -22.10 22.88 -23.49
N GLY A 605 -22.32 21.56 -23.54
CA GLY A 605 -23.47 20.93 -22.89
C GLY A 605 -23.43 21.01 -21.37
N THR A 606 -22.30 20.62 -20.74
CA THR A 606 -22.16 20.63 -19.29
C THR A 606 -22.02 22.05 -18.72
N GLY A 607 -21.28 22.94 -19.41
CA GLY A 607 -21.12 24.35 -19.05
C GLY A 607 -22.44 25.15 -19.12
N ALA A 608 -23.42 24.66 -19.85
CA ALA A 608 -24.75 25.28 -19.90
C ALA A 608 -25.53 25.15 -18.57
N PHE A 609 -25.25 24.12 -17.76
CA PHE A 609 -26.00 23.91 -16.52
C PHE A 609 -25.17 24.14 -15.25
N ASN A 610 -23.91 23.74 -15.24
CA ASN A 610 -23.08 23.78 -14.04
C ASN A 610 -23.07 25.13 -13.27
N PRO A 611 -23.00 26.30 -13.92
CA PRO A 611 -23.05 27.58 -13.20
C PRO A 611 -24.44 27.93 -12.63
N PHE A 612 -25.50 27.32 -13.14
CA PHE A 612 -26.91 27.70 -12.84
C PHE A 612 -27.63 26.73 -11.92
N PHE A 613 -26.99 25.66 -11.46
CA PHE A 613 -27.65 24.61 -10.67
C PHE A 613 -28.31 25.16 -9.39
N SER A 614 -27.64 26.06 -8.65
CA SER A 614 -28.17 26.64 -7.44
C SER A 614 -29.41 27.52 -7.71
N ALA A 615 -29.35 28.33 -8.78
CA ALA A 615 -30.46 29.15 -9.23
C ALA A 615 -31.66 28.27 -9.70
N PHE A 616 -31.39 27.16 -10.37
CA PHE A 616 -32.43 26.18 -10.73
C PHE A 616 -33.16 25.62 -9.51
N PHE A 617 -32.42 25.23 -8.46
CA PHE A 617 -33.04 24.70 -7.24
C PHE A 617 -33.74 25.78 -6.41
N VAL A 618 -33.26 27.04 -6.44
CA VAL A 618 -34.04 28.17 -5.88
C VAL A 618 -35.37 28.34 -6.62
N HIS A 619 -35.38 28.22 -7.94
CA HIS A 619 -36.58 28.25 -8.77
C HIS A 619 -37.57 27.10 -8.42
N LEU A 620 -37.06 25.94 -8.00
CA LEU A 620 -37.85 24.82 -7.46
C LEU A 620 -38.20 24.98 -5.98
N SER A 621 -38.06 26.18 -5.40
CA SER A 621 -38.44 26.53 -4.00
C SER A 621 -37.60 25.79 -2.95
N PHE A 622 -36.36 25.38 -3.25
CA PHE A 622 -35.45 24.82 -2.25
C PHE A 622 -34.90 25.93 -1.35
N SER A 623 -34.89 25.69 -0.04
CA SER A 623 -34.17 26.57 0.89
C SER A 623 -32.62 26.49 0.66
N THR A 624 -31.91 27.54 1.02
CA THR A 624 -30.46 27.59 0.93
C THR A 624 -29.75 26.43 1.66
N VAL A 625 -30.29 26.06 2.83
CA VAL A 625 -29.80 24.91 3.64
C VAL A 625 -29.97 23.59 2.87
N ARG A 626 -31.13 23.42 2.23
CA ARG A 626 -31.37 22.19 1.43
C ARG A 626 -30.52 22.11 0.18
N ILE A 627 -30.25 23.23 -0.49
CA ILE A 627 -29.31 23.31 -1.63
C ILE A 627 -27.89 22.97 -1.16
N GLY A 628 -27.47 23.49 -0.01
CA GLY A 628 -26.16 23.19 0.56
C GLY A 628 -25.98 21.70 0.93
N ALA A 629 -27.01 21.10 1.52
CA ALA A 629 -27.02 19.67 1.84
C ALA A 629 -26.97 18.79 0.57
N LEU A 630 -27.76 19.16 -0.45
CA LEU A 630 -27.73 18.49 -1.76
C LEU A 630 -26.35 18.59 -2.42
N PHE A 631 -25.76 19.79 -2.43
CA PHE A 631 -24.42 20.02 -2.98
C PHE A 631 -23.35 19.12 -2.32
N SER A 632 -23.33 19.10 -0.98
CA SER A 632 -22.38 18.28 -0.22
C SER A 632 -22.56 16.79 -0.48
N SER A 633 -23.80 16.30 -0.52
CA SER A 633 -24.12 14.90 -0.79
C SER A 633 -23.71 14.49 -2.21
N VAL A 634 -23.93 15.36 -3.18
CA VAL A 634 -23.58 15.13 -4.58
C VAL A 634 -22.07 15.13 -4.79
N HIS A 635 -21.30 16.01 -4.12
CA HIS A 635 -19.85 15.97 -4.20
C HIS A 635 -19.24 14.71 -3.57
N LEU A 636 -19.83 14.19 -2.48
CA LEU A 636 -19.42 12.91 -1.94
C LEU A 636 -19.70 11.77 -2.94
N ALA A 637 -20.90 11.75 -3.53
CA ALA A 637 -21.26 10.79 -4.57
C ALA A 637 -20.34 10.89 -5.80
N GLN A 638 -19.97 12.10 -6.22
CA GLN A 638 -18.99 12.37 -7.27
C GLN A 638 -17.63 11.73 -6.97
N ALA A 639 -17.10 11.93 -5.76
CA ALA A 639 -15.81 11.38 -5.37
C ALA A 639 -15.80 9.83 -5.44
N LEU A 640 -16.88 9.19 -4.94
CA LEU A 640 -17.05 7.74 -4.99
C LEU A 640 -17.23 7.23 -6.43
N ALA A 641 -17.98 7.97 -7.25
CA ALA A 641 -18.22 7.65 -8.65
C ALA A 641 -16.92 7.69 -9.48
N MET A 642 -16.07 8.69 -9.26
CA MET A 642 -14.76 8.79 -9.90
C MET A 642 -13.86 7.60 -9.56
N LEU A 643 -13.92 7.05 -8.34
CA LEU A 643 -13.20 5.83 -7.96
C LEU A 643 -13.75 4.59 -8.67
N ALA A 644 -15.05 4.57 -8.97
CA ALA A 644 -15.69 3.47 -9.70
C ALA A 644 -15.50 3.55 -11.24
N ALA A 645 -15.11 4.70 -11.77
CA ALA A 645 -14.95 4.93 -13.21
C ALA A 645 -14.07 3.89 -13.91
N PRO A 646 -12.91 3.44 -13.35
CA PRO A 646 -12.08 2.42 -14.00
C PRO A 646 -12.79 1.09 -14.23
N ILE A 647 -13.74 0.73 -13.37
CA ILE A 647 -14.52 -0.52 -13.52
C ILE A 647 -15.37 -0.44 -14.79
N ALA A 648 -16.03 0.69 -15.03
CA ALA A 648 -16.80 0.93 -16.23
C ALA A 648 -15.91 0.96 -17.49
N MET A 649 -14.76 1.67 -17.41
CA MET A 649 -13.81 1.77 -18.53
C MET A 649 -13.17 0.43 -18.88
N ASN A 650 -12.86 -0.43 -17.90
CA ASN A 650 -12.29 -1.75 -18.12
C ASN A 650 -13.31 -2.75 -18.72
N ARG A 651 -14.58 -2.66 -18.33
CA ARG A 651 -15.64 -3.56 -18.82
C ARG A 651 -16.14 -3.19 -20.23
N LEU A 652 -16.30 -1.90 -20.48
CA LEU A 652 -16.89 -1.42 -21.74
C LEU A 652 -15.84 -1.04 -22.79
N GLY A 653 -14.57 -0.91 -22.37
CA GLY A 653 -13.51 -0.27 -23.14
C GLY A 653 -13.58 1.25 -23.05
N LEU A 654 -12.42 1.92 -23.22
CA LEU A 654 -12.24 3.33 -22.86
C LEU A 654 -13.22 4.27 -23.59
N ALA A 655 -13.27 4.22 -24.93
CA ALA A 655 -14.15 5.10 -25.71
C ALA A 655 -15.64 4.81 -25.48
N ARG A 656 -16.03 3.54 -25.38
CA ARG A 656 -17.43 3.16 -25.10
C ARG A 656 -17.83 3.52 -23.69
N GLY A 657 -16.93 3.34 -22.69
CA GLY A 657 -17.17 3.72 -21.30
C GLY A 657 -17.42 5.21 -21.17
N ILE A 658 -16.57 6.05 -21.77
CA ILE A 658 -16.76 7.51 -21.82
C ILE A 658 -18.11 7.86 -22.44
N SER A 659 -18.39 7.35 -23.65
CA SER A 659 -19.63 7.62 -24.37
C SER A 659 -20.88 7.21 -23.57
N THR A 660 -20.85 6.05 -22.89
CA THR A 660 -21.98 5.59 -22.07
C THR A 660 -22.23 6.53 -20.87
N MET A 661 -21.17 6.96 -20.16
CA MET A 661 -21.31 7.89 -19.05
C MET A 661 -21.82 9.26 -19.52
N GLN A 662 -21.33 9.77 -20.62
CA GLN A 662 -21.80 11.03 -21.23
C GLN A 662 -23.26 10.94 -21.69
N PHE A 663 -23.68 9.81 -22.23
CA PHE A 663 -25.08 9.59 -22.62
C PHE A 663 -26.00 9.51 -21.40
N LEU A 664 -25.59 8.85 -20.31
CA LEU A 664 -26.32 8.86 -19.03
C LEU A 664 -26.41 10.26 -18.42
N THR A 665 -25.35 11.07 -18.57
CA THR A 665 -25.38 12.49 -18.21
C THR A 665 -26.45 13.26 -18.99
N ALA A 666 -26.53 13.03 -20.30
CA ALA A 666 -27.56 13.62 -21.15
C ALA A 666 -29.00 13.24 -20.72
N LEU A 667 -29.23 11.96 -20.43
CA LEU A 667 -30.51 11.47 -19.91
C LEU A 667 -30.87 12.13 -18.57
N SER A 668 -29.88 12.32 -17.68
CA SER A 668 -30.09 12.98 -16.38
C SER A 668 -30.48 14.46 -16.56
N LEU A 669 -29.87 15.17 -17.52
CA LEU A 669 -30.26 16.55 -17.86
C LEU A 669 -31.68 16.61 -18.45
N ALA A 670 -32.05 15.68 -19.31
CA ALA A 670 -33.43 15.56 -19.82
C ALA A 670 -34.40 15.30 -18.67
N GLY A 671 -34.04 14.45 -17.72
CA GLY A 671 -34.80 14.20 -16.50
C GLY A 671 -35.04 15.48 -15.68
N LEU A 672 -34.01 16.31 -15.50
CA LEU A 672 -34.13 17.62 -14.82
C LEU A 672 -35.07 18.60 -15.56
N ALA A 673 -35.13 18.51 -16.89
CA ALA A 673 -36.02 19.35 -17.68
C ALA A 673 -37.52 18.97 -17.56
N ILE A 674 -37.78 17.68 -17.37
CA ILE A 674 -39.14 17.12 -17.42
C ILE A 674 -39.75 17.05 -16.02
N TRP A 675 -38.98 16.59 -15.02
CA TRP A 675 -39.47 16.36 -13.68
C TRP A 675 -38.95 17.42 -12.70
N THR A 676 -39.88 18.28 -12.28
CA THR A 676 -39.60 19.37 -11.34
C THR A 676 -39.92 19.00 -9.87
N GLU A 677 -40.42 17.79 -9.63
CA GLU A 677 -40.68 17.31 -8.28
C GLU A 677 -39.33 17.21 -7.51
N SER A 678 -39.37 17.74 -6.29
CA SER A 678 -38.20 17.98 -5.44
C SER A 678 -37.27 16.77 -5.27
N ALA A 679 -37.83 15.58 -5.03
CA ALA A 679 -37.05 14.35 -4.85
C ALA A 679 -36.46 13.85 -6.17
N VAL A 680 -37.23 13.86 -7.24
CA VAL A 680 -36.81 13.41 -8.57
C VAL A 680 -35.77 14.34 -9.16
N ALA A 681 -35.95 15.66 -9.01
CA ALA A 681 -34.96 16.65 -9.45
C ALA A 681 -33.61 16.49 -8.70
N SER A 682 -33.67 16.24 -7.37
CA SER A 682 -32.45 15.98 -6.58
C SER A 682 -31.73 14.72 -7.04
N PHE A 683 -32.46 13.64 -7.32
CA PHE A 683 -31.89 12.40 -7.83
C PHE A 683 -31.32 12.57 -9.25
N ALA A 684 -32.05 13.25 -10.14
CA ALA A 684 -31.57 13.52 -11.50
C ALA A 684 -30.30 14.39 -11.49
N TYR A 685 -30.21 15.37 -10.60
CA TYR A 685 -29.01 16.19 -10.42
C TYR A 685 -27.83 15.36 -9.89
N CYS A 686 -28.07 14.53 -8.88
CA CYS A 686 -27.04 13.62 -8.38
C CYS A 686 -26.52 12.69 -9.50
N SER A 687 -27.43 12.09 -10.26
CA SER A 687 -27.11 11.23 -11.40
C SER A 687 -26.33 11.99 -12.49
N TYR A 688 -26.72 13.22 -12.80
CA TYR A 688 -26.04 14.11 -13.73
C TYR A 688 -24.57 14.30 -13.32
N VAL A 689 -24.33 14.70 -12.09
CA VAL A 689 -22.95 14.95 -11.60
C VAL A 689 -22.15 13.66 -11.54
N VAL A 690 -22.72 12.57 -11.02
CA VAL A 690 -22.07 11.26 -10.96
C VAL A 690 -21.59 10.81 -12.33
N PHE A 691 -22.46 10.76 -13.32
CA PHE A 691 -22.11 10.29 -14.66
C PHE A 691 -21.19 11.25 -15.40
N GLN A 692 -21.36 12.56 -15.26
CA GLN A 692 -20.47 13.56 -15.83
C GLN A 692 -19.04 13.30 -15.39
N TYR A 693 -18.81 13.23 -14.08
CA TYR A 693 -17.46 13.10 -13.53
C TYR A 693 -16.90 11.67 -13.61
N MET A 694 -17.73 10.64 -13.74
CA MET A 694 -17.25 9.29 -14.08
C MET A 694 -16.62 9.22 -15.48
N SER A 695 -16.99 10.10 -16.40
CA SER A 695 -16.40 10.12 -17.75
C SER A 695 -15.00 10.74 -17.77
N GLU A 696 -14.68 11.67 -16.87
CA GLU A 696 -13.46 12.48 -16.90
C GLU A 696 -12.14 11.67 -16.83
N PRO A 697 -11.97 10.72 -15.89
CA PRO A 697 -10.73 9.93 -15.84
C PRO A 697 -10.46 9.17 -17.13
N GLY A 698 -11.52 8.69 -17.78
CA GLY A 698 -11.45 8.04 -19.08
C GLY A 698 -11.03 9.02 -20.19
N VAL A 699 -11.61 10.22 -20.21
CA VAL A 699 -11.29 11.28 -21.18
C VAL A 699 -9.82 11.66 -21.11
N PHE A 700 -9.30 11.93 -19.91
CA PHE A 700 -7.88 12.26 -19.73
C PHE A 700 -6.96 11.08 -20.07
N ALA A 701 -7.35 9.86 -19.74
CA ALA A 701 -6.61 8.66 -20.12
C ALA A 701 -6.58 8.50 -21.66
N LEU A 702 -7.71 8.68 -22.33
CA LEU A 702 -7.80 8.61 -23.79
C LEU A 702 -6.90 9.67 -24.45
N LEU A 703 -6.94 10.91 -23.98
CA LEU A 703 -6.10 11.99 -24.48
C LEU A 703 -4.61 11.65 -24.36
N MET A 704 -4.18 11.21 -23.17
CA MET A 704 -2.77 10.91 -22.91
C MET A 704 -2.28 9.65 -23.63
N ASN A 705 -3.17 8.70 -23.91
CA ASN A 705 -2.86 7.51 -24.73
C ASN A 705 -2.73 7.83 -26.22
N SER A 706 -3.37 8.91 -26.68
CA SER A 706 -3.42 9.31 -28.10
C SER A 706 -2.24 10.18 -28.53
N VAL A 707 -1.30 10.51 -27.62
CA VAL A 707 -0.21 11.45 -27.92
C VAL A 707 1.16 10.94 -27.43
N PRO A 708 2.23 11.12 -28.22
CA PRO A 708 3.59 10.85 -27.79
C PRO A 708 3.95 11.67 -26.54
N VAL A 709 4.86 11.14 -25.72
CA VAL A 709 5.30 11.77 -24.46
C VAL A 709 5.74 13.23 -24.67
N ALA A 710 6.47 13.49 -25.75
CA ALA A 710 6.96 14.82 -26.12
C ALA A 710 5.86 15.89 -26.32
N GLN A 711 4.64 15.50 -26.68
CA GLN A 711 3.54 16.42 -26.97
C GLN A 711 2.51 16.53 -25.84
N ARG A 712 2.59 15.70 -24.80
CA ARG A 712 1.58 15.63 -23.74
C ARG A 712 1.34 16.96 -23.03
N ALA A 713 2.41 17.71 -22.71
CA ALA A 713 2.28 19.01 -22.04
C ALA A 713 1.55 20.05 -22.91
N GLY A 714 1.90 20.15 -24.20
CA GLY A 714 1.22 21.07 -25.13
C GLY A 714 -0.23 20.72 -25.37
N VAL A 715 -0.52 19.42 -25.52
CA VAL A 715 -1.89 18.93 -25.70
C VAL A 715 -2.73 19.09 -24.43
N SER A 716 -2.13 18.94 -23.24
CA SER A 716 -2.80 19.19 -21.97
C SER A 716 -3.17 20.69 -21.85
N ALA A 717 -2.24 21.60 -22.21
CA ALA A 717 -2.52 23.04 -22.20
C ALA A 717 -3.66 23.40 -23.17
N LEU A 718 -3.63 22.85 -24.38
CA LEU A 718 -4.70 23.08 -25.36
C LEU A 718 -6.05 22.54 -24.86
N ASN A 719 -6.06 21.36 -24.23
CA ASN A 719 -7.27 20.80 -23.64
C ASN A 719 -7.85 21.71 -22.54
N MET A 720 -7.01 22.26 -21.66
CA MET A 720 -7.45 23.21 -20.64
C MET A 720 -8.02 24.50 -21.23
N MET A 721 -7.40 25.01 -22.28
CA MET A 721 -7.93 26.18 -23.00
C MET A 721 -9.27 25.91 -23.68
N VAL A 722 -9.42 24.75 -24.31
CA VAL A 722 -10.67 24.30 -24.94
C VAL A 722 -11.79 24.20 -23.91
N ILE A 723 -11.53 23.55 -22.77
CA ILE A 723 -12.48 23.41 -21.67
C ILE A 723 -12.93 24.79 -21.16
N ALA A 724 -11.97 25.66 -20.86
CA ALA A 724 -12.25 26.97 -20.31
C ALA A 724 -13.03 27.85 -21.30
N ALA A 725 -12.66 27.88 -22.57
CA ALA A 725 -13.33 28.66 -23.61
C ALA A 725 -14.76 28.15 -23.86
N ALA A 726 -14.95 26.82 -23.95
CA ALA A 726 -16.26 26.23 -24.16
C ALA A 726 -17.20 26.46 -22.98
N ASN A 727 -16.72 26.28 -21.75
CA ASN A 727 -17.52 26.54 -20.55
C ASN A 727 -17.90 28.03 -20.40
N ALA A 728 -16.97 28.95 -20.65
CA ALA A 728 -17.25 30.38 -20.60
C ALA A 728 -18.31 30.80 -21.65
N THR A 729 -18.18 30.29 -22.88
CA THR A 729 -19.14 30.54 -23.96
C THR A 729 -20.52 29.96 -23.60
N ALA A 730 -20.57 28.72 -23.11
CA ALA A 730 -21.80 28.08 -22.67
C ALA A 730 -22.51 28.87 -21.58
N ALA A 731 -21.78 29.27 -20.52
CA ALA A 731 -22.35 30.02 -19.41
C ALA A 731 -22.93 31.38 -19.86
N ALA A 732 -22.18 32.12 -20.72
CA ALA A 732 -22.64 33.41 -21.23
C ALA A 732 -23.93 33.27 -22.08
N LEU A 733 -23.96 32.33 -23.01
CA LEU A 733 -25.14 32.10 -23.85
C LEU A 733 -26.32 31.60 -23.03
N THR A 734 -26.10 30.66 -22.12
CA THR A 734 -27.17 30.02 -21.32
C THR A 734 -27.86 31.01 -20.41
N GLY A 735 -27.14 31.97 -19.82
CA GLY A 735 -27.78 33.01 -19.00
C GLY A 735 -28.83 33.81 -19.76
N VAL A 736 -28.57 34.16 -21.02
CA VAL A 736 -29.51 34.84 -21.92
C VAL A 736 -30.67 33.95 -22.33
N LEU A 737 -30.39 32.67 -22.63
CA LEU A 737 -31.40 31.71 -23.06
C LEU A 737 -32.35 31.34 -21.90
N ILE A 738 -31.86 31.18 -20.69
CA ILE A 738 -32.70 30.93 -19.50
C ILE A 738 -33.65 32.11 -19.25
N LYS A 739 -33.13 33.35 -19.38
CA LYS A 739 -33.96 34.53 -19.20
C LYS A 739 -35.07 34.60 -20.23
N ARG A 740 -34.85 34.13 -21.46
CA ARG A 740 -35.82 34.22 -22.57
C ARG A 740 -36.77 33.04 -22.64
N PHE A 741 -36.30 31.83 -22.37
CA PHE A 741 -37.06 30.58 -22.62
C PHE A 741 -37.31 29.74 -21.34
N GLY A 742 -36.76 30.15 -20.20
CA GLY A 742 -36.81 29.36 -18.97
C GLY A 742 -35.84 28.17 -18.96
N TYR A 743 -35.81 27.41 -17.86
CA TYR A 743 -34.91 26.28 -17.67
C TYR A 743 -35.22 25.06 -18.55
N PRO A 744 -36.51 24.57 -18.70
CA PRO A 744 -36.74 23.27 -19.36
C PRO A 744 -36.22 23.18 -20.80
N PRO A 745 -36.49 24.15 -21.71
CA PRO A 745 -35.97 24.09 -23.09
C PRO A 745 -34.45 24.14 -23.15
N VAL A 746 -33.83 24.92 -22.25
CA VAL A 746 -32.38 25.06 -22.19
C VAL A 746 -31.72 23.77 -21.72
N LEU A 747 -32.31 23.09 -20.72
CA LEU A 747 -31.82 21.79 -20.26
C LEU A 747 -31.99 20.69 -21.32
N ILE A 748 -33.07 20.68 -22.07
CA ILE A 748 -33.25 19.76 -23.20
C ILE A 748 -32.18 20.03 -24.27
N GLY A 749 -31.95 21.31 -24.62
CA GLY A 749 -30.87 21.67 -25.53
C GLY A 749 -29.48 21.21 -25.06
N ALA A 750 -29.16 21.42 -23.79
CA ALA A 750 -27.92 20.94 -23.17
C ALA A 750 -27.83 19.40 -23.18
N SER A 751 -28.94 18.71 -22.92
CA SER A 751 -29.02 17.24 -23.00
C SER A 751 -28.71 16.74 -24.42
N LEU A 752 -29.29 17.34 -25.46
CA LEU A 752 -29.01 16.98 -26.86
C LEU A 752 -27.54 17.22 -27.21
N ILE A 753 -26.96 18.33 -26.77
CA ILE A 753 -25.54 18.63 -26.99
C ILE A 753 -24.66 17.57 -26.31
N CYS A 754 -24.96 17.18 -25.08
CA CYS A 754 -24.25 16.10 -24.39
C CYS A 754 -24.40 14.74 -25.09
N ALA A 755 -25.57 14.43 -25.64
CA ALA A 755 -25.79 13.21 -26.40
C ALA A 755 -24.99 13.20 -27.72
N ILE A 756 -24.89 14.34 -28.41
CA ILE A 756 -24.03 14.49 -29.60
C ILE A 756 -22.56 14.28 -29.21
N ALA A 757 -22.09 14.87 -28.10
CA ALA A 757 -20.73 14.64 -27.60
C ALA A 757 -20.45 13.16 -27.35
N ALA A 758 -21.41 12.43 -26.71
CA ALA A 758 -21.30 11.00 -26.47
C ALA A 758 -21.14 10.20 -27.79
N LEU A 759 -21.87 10.55 -28.83
CA LEU A 759 -21.75 9.94 -30.17
C LEU A 759 -20.39 10.25 -30.81
N LEU A 760 -19.88 11.47 -30.65
CA LEU A 760 -18.57 11.85 -31.15
C LEU A 760 -17.46 11.06 -30.46
N PHE A 761 -17.50 10.93 -29.12
CA PHE A 761 -16.53 10.12 -28.37
C PHE A 761 -16.61 8.62 -28.73
N ARG A 762 -17.81 8.09 -28.99
CA ARG A 762 -17.98 6.69 -29.43
C ARG A 762 -17.27 6.40 -30.75
N ARG A 763 -17.16 7.39 -31.65
CA ARG A 763 -16.48 7.29 -32.94
C ARG A 763 -14.97 7.44 -32.87
N LEU A 764 -14.42 7.90 -31.71
CA LEU A 764 -12.99 7.98 -31.50
C LEU A 764 -12.44 6.57 -31.28
N ARG A 765 -11.99 5.88 -32.34
CA ARG A 765 -11.20 4.67 -32.22
C ARG A 765 -9.76 5.07 -31.94
N ALA A 766 -9.18 4.51 -30.88
CA ALA A 766 -7.74 4.63 -30.65
C ALA A 766 -7.03 3.95 -31.83
N GLU A 767 -6.53 4.71 -32.77
CA GLU A 767 -5.53 4.24 -33.69
C GLU A 767 -4.30 3.91 -32.85
N ARG A 768 -3.95 2.62 -32.77
CA ARG A 768 -2.71 2.19 -32.14
C ARG A 768 -1.58 2.89 -32.90
N ILE A 769 -0.90 3.83 -32.25
CA ILE A 769 0.39 4.31 -32.72
C ILE A 769 1.29 3.10 -32.67
N ALA A 770 1.68 2.58 -33.83
CA ALA A 770 2.67 1.52 -33.92
C ALA A 770 3.89 1.93 -33.08
N PRO A 771 4.46 1.04 -32.24
CA PRO A 771 5.68 1.36 -31.53
C PRO A 771 6.72 1.74 -32.59
N SER A 772 7.22 2.99 -32.51
CA SER A 772 8.35 3.40 -33.33
C SER A 772 9.51 2.47 -32.98
N ALA A 773 9.91 1.64 -33.93
CA ALA A 773 11.16 0.90 -33.84
C ALA A 773 12.29 1.91 -33.57
N SER A 774 12.88 1.83 -32.40
CA SER A 774 14.12 2.48 -32.04
C SER A 774 15.05 1.45 -31.43
#